data_bcb4e0eb18253d394428d98586b047ff
#
_entry.id   bcb4e0eb18253d394428d98586b047ff
#
_cell.length_a   1.000
_cell.length_b   1.000
_cell.length_c   1.000
_cell.angle_alpha   90.00
_cell.angle_beta   90.00
_cell.angle_gamma   90.00
#
_symmetry.space_group_name_H-M   'P 1'
#
loop_
_entity.id
_entity.type
_entity.pdbx_description
1 polymer ?
#
loop_
_entity_poly.entity_id
_entity_poly.type
_entity_poly.pdbx_seq_one_letter_code
_entity_poly.pdbx_strand_id
1 'polypeptide(L)'
;MGIKMKRSVCPYDCPDACGLLVEVVNGKAVRVKGDSEHPFTRGTLCPKMNRYQETVHSPLRLTRPLMRTGAKGSGLFRPISWEEAIKQIAERWRGMIARYGSEAILPYSYAGTMGLIQRNAGHPFFYRLGASRLDRTICSPAKQAGWKAVMGETPAPHPDEAAESDLIILWGINAIATNIHFLHGVKQAKKKGARIWLIDTYQTLTSSVVDQTFLVQPGSDGALALGLMHLLVQWNLIDHDFITTHVQGFEELKEKILPDFRPEQVSQLTGLPSGVIESMAKTYGKAKRPLIRVGAGLSRYGNGAMTIRTIVSLPALVGAHGKRGSGCFSSINTSGAFVMKEIFREDFMTKATRLINMNQLGLALNELKDPSIQSLYVYCSNPAVVAPDQNQVLKGLSREDLFTVVHERFMTDTARYADIVLPATSSLEHSDLYCSYGHTCVQRAQPVISPVGESKSNWEVFSLLARAMGFEEPFFKQTADDLIDHLLSIPTPMREGLDEKTFAAGKAVELLFPPDARIRFQTPSGKIEILNPREPHPLPCYLPPYEGEYPFRLMAAPSFYALNSTFREREDLRKKEKAMFLKMNPADAGAKGLKGGQDVVAFNELGEVPFILQVTPDVPRRVVVAEGIWWLEHAPGNRSVNALTSQRLTDRGAGSTFYDNTVDVKSG
;
A
#
# COMPACT_ATOMS: atom_id res chain seq x y z
N MET A 1 -28.05 -21.65 -23.96
CA MET A 1 -26.76 -21.52 -23.22
C MET A 1 -26.99 -20.60 -22.03
N GLY A 2 -26.84 -21.10 -20.79
CA GLY A 2 -27.23 -20.32 -19.62
C GLY A 2 -26.09 -19.43 -19.14
N ILE A 3 -26.39 -18.19 -18.75
CA ILE A 3 -25.49 -17.30 -17.99
C ILE A 3 -25.39 -17.87 -16.59
N LYS A 4 -24.15 -18.12 -16.13
CA LYS A 4 -23.87 -18.52 -14.75
C LYS A 4 -23.30 -17.32 -14.00
N MET A 5 -23.89 -16.99 -12.86
CA MET A 5 -23.36 -15.99 -11.93
C MET A 5 -22.47 -16.68 -10.90
N LYS A 6 -21.24 -16.22 -10.76
CA LYS A 6 -20.27 -16.72 -9.76
C LYS A 6 -19.73 -15.56 -8.93
N ARG A 7 -19.41 -15.84 -7.64
CA ARG A 7 -18.77 -14.88 -6.75
C ARG A 7 -17.25 -14.95 -6.85
N SER A 8 -16.62 -13.82 -6.63
CA SER A 8 -15.18 -13.67 -6.49
C SER A 8 -14.87 -12.43 -5.65
N VAL A 9 -13.60 -12.09 -5.50
CA VAL A 9 -13.14 -10.96 -4.71
C VAL A 9 -12.16 -10.12 -5.53
N CYS A 10 -12.18 -8.80 -5.34
CA CYS A 10 -11.18 -7.91 -5.91
C CYS A 10 -9.80 -8.23 -5.29
N PRO A 11 -8.78 -8.59 -6.08
CA PRO A 11 -7.52 -9.08 -5.54
C PRO A 11 -6.53 -7.99 -5.16
N TYR A 12 -6.81 -6.72 -5.46
CA TYR A 12 -5.79 -5.68 -5.48
C TYR A 12 -5.58 -5.00 -4.13
N ASP A 13 -4.41 -4.36 -3.99
CA ASP A 13 -3.98 -3.62 -2.79
C ASP A 13 -4.82 -2.36 -2.60
N CYS A 14 -6.00 -2.57 -2.03
CA CYS A 14 -6.99 -1.56 -1.72
C CYS A 14 -7.65 -1.91 -0.38
N PRO A 15 -7.97 -0.92 0.47
CA PRO A 15 -8.62 -1.18 1.75
C PRO A 15 -10.00 -1.82 1.61
N ASP A 16 -10.60 -1.76 0.42
CA ASP A 16 -12.02 -2.06 0.26
C ASP A 16 -12.33 -3.53 -0.10
N ALA A 17 -11.36 -4.34 -0.56
CA ALA A 17 -11.50 -5.79 -0.86
C ALA A 17 -12.89 -6.18 -1.39
N CYS A 18 -13.36 -5.51 -2.46
CA CYS A 18 -14.74 -5.58 -2.93
C CYS A 18 -15.19 -7.00 -3.31
N GLY A 19 -16.39 -7.40 -2.90
CA GLY A 19 -17.05 -8.58 -3.43
C GLY A 19 -17.42 -8.38 -4.91
N LEU A 20 -17.21 -9.41 -5.73
CA LEU A 20 -17.48 -9.41 -7.15
C LEU A 20 -18.55 -10.44 -7.53
N LEU A 21 -19.43 -10.05 -8.44
CA LEU A 21 -20.33 -10.96 -9.19
C LEU A 21 -19.85 -11.02 -10.63
N VAL A 22 -19.56 -12.22 -11.10
CA VAL A 22 -19.01 -12.47 -12.44
C VAL A 22 -20.01 -13.27 -13.27
N GLU A 23 -20.41 -12.70 -14.40
CA GLU A 23 -21.22 -13.38 -15.42
C GLU A 23 -20.31 -14.25 -16.29
N VAL A 24 -20.57 -15.55 -16.32
CA VAL A 24 -19.80 -16.53 -17.10
C VAL A 24 -20.65 -17.14 -18.18
N VAL A 25 -20.18 -17.07 -19.43
CA VAL A 25 -20.80 -17.68 -20.62
C VAL A 25 -19.75 -18.54 -21.30
N ASN A 26 -20.07 -19.81 -21.55
CA ASN A 26 -19.15 -20.76 -22.22
C ASN A 26 -17.73 -20.79 -21.57
N GLY A 27 -17.64 -20.73 -20.25
CA GLY A 27 -16.36 -20.77 -19.53
C GLY A 27 -15.58 -19.45 -19.54
N LYS A 28 -16.09 -18.39 -20.16
CA LYS A 28 -15.46 -17.06 -20.18
C LYS A 28 -16.20 -16.08 -19.26
N ALA A 29 -15.47 -15.31 -18.50
CA ALA A 29 -16.00 -14.15 -17.77
C ALA A 29 -16.33 -13.05 -18.78
N VAL A 30 -17.61 -12.70 -18.91
CA VAL A 30 -18.08 -11.70 -19.88
C VAL A 30 -18.43 -10.36 -19.23
N ARG A 31 -18.71 -10.36 -17.94
CA ARG A 31 -19.00 -9.15 -17.18
C ARG A 31 -18.64 -9.31 -15.71
N VAL A 32 -18.12 -8.25 -15.11
CA VAL A 32 -17.85 -8.16 -13.67
C VAL A 32 -18.66 -7.00 -13.08
N LYS A 33 -19.35 -7.26 -11.97
CA LYS A 33 -20.12 -6.29 -11.17
C LYS A 33 -19.70 -6.39 -9.71
N GLY A 34 -19.96 -5.36 -8.92
CA GLY A 34 -19.88 -5.45 -7.46
C GLY A 34 -21.00 -6.31 -6.89
N ASP A 35 -20.70 -7.05 -5.83
CA ASP A 35 -21.70 -7.82 -5.08
C ASP A 35 -22.49 -6.88 -4.17
N SER A 36 -23.78 -6.70 -4.47
CA SER A 36 -24.68 -5.85 -3.66
C SER A 36 -24.97 -6.42 -2.26
N GLU A 37 -24.74 -7.73 -2.06
CA GLU A 37 -24.88 -8.37 -0.75
C GLU A 37 -23.63 -8.18 0.14
N HIS A 38 -22.55 -7.63 -0.38
CA HIS A 38 -21.35 -7.34 0.44
C HIS A 38 -21.67 -6.25 1.48
N PRO A 39 -21.51 -6.50 2.79
CA PRO A 39 -21.97 -5.59 3.84
C PRO A 39 -21.40 -4.17 3.74
N PHE A 40 -20.12 -4.04 3.38
CA PHE A 40 -19.44 -2.75 3.31
C PHE A 40 -19.47 -2.12 1.90
N THR A 41 -19.13 -2.87 0.84
CA THR A 41 -18.97 -2.31 -0.52
C THR A 41 -20.28 -2.16 -1.30
N ARG A 42 -21.33 -2.89 -0.91
CA ARG A 42 -22.73 -2.71 -1.35
C ARG A 42 -22.88 -2.58 -2.87
N GLY A 43 -22.13 -3.39 -3.61
CA GLY A 43 -22.21 -3.43 -5.08
C GLY A 43 -21.47 -2.31 -5.81
N THR A 44 -20.85 -1.36 -5.12
CA THR A 44 -20.04 -0.31 -5.74
C THR A 44 -18.68 -0.87 -6.19
N LEU A 45 -18.21 -0.49 -7.39
CA LEU A 45 -16.86 -0.75 -7.86
C LEU A 45 -16.17 0.55 -8.26
N CYS A 46 -14.86 0.62 -8.04
CA CYS A 46 -14.05 1.73 -8.50
C CYS A 46 -13.86 1.67 -10.04
N PRO A 47 -13.50 2.78 -10.70
CA PRO A 47 -13.29 2.81 -12.16
C PRO A 47 -12.25 1.80 -12.65
N LYS A 48 -11.25 1.44 -11.85
CA LYS A 48 -10.21 0.48 -12.19
C LYS A 48 -10.77 -0.94 -12.36
N MET A 49 -11.69 -1.34 -11.48
CA MET A 49 -12.32 -2.68 -11.52
C MET A 49 -13.49 -2.78 -12.49
N ASN A 50 -13.99 -1.65 -12.96
CA ASN A 50 -15.00 -1.67 -14.02
C ASN A 50 -14.41 -2.34 -15.27
N ARG A 51 -15.12 -3.32 -15.83
CA ARG A 51 -14.67 -4.12 -16.97
C ARG A 51 -13.41 -4.96 -16.68
N TYR A 52 -13.25 -5.47 -15.46
CA TYR A 52 -12.08 -6.30 -15.06
C TYR A 52 -11.92 -7.57 -15.93
N GLN A 53 -13.02 -8.11 -16.50
CA GLN A 53 -12.94 -9.22 -17.44
C GLN A 53 -12.06 -8.92 -18.67
N GLU A 54 -11.87 -7.66 -19.04
CA GLU A 54 -10.99 -7.28 -20.14
C GLU A 54 -9.50 -7.39 -19.78
N THR A 55 -9.15 -7.14 -18.52
CA THR A 55 -7.82 -7.46 -17.98
C THR A 55 -7.60 -8.98 -17.99
N VAL A 56 -8.62 -9.76 -17.56
CA VAL A 56 -8.52 -11.23 -17.48
C VAL A 56 -8.36 -11.87 -18.86
N HIS A 57 -9.12 -11.42 -19.84
CA HIS A 57 -9.10 -11.93 -21.22
C HIS A 57 -8.35 -11.04 -22.20
N SER A 58 -7.46 -10.17 -21.69
CA SER A 58 -6.64 -9.31 -22.55
C SER A 58 -5.81 -10.13 -23.54
N PRO A 59 -5.71 -9.73 -24.81
CA PRO A 59 -4.82 -10.37 -25.78
C PRO A 59 -3.34 -10.22 -25.44
N LEU A 60 -3.01 -9.30 -24.52
CA LEU A 60 -1.64 -9.09 -24.01
C LEU A 60 -1.27 -10.08 -22.88
N ARG A 61 -2.20 -10.96 -22.44
CA ARG A 61 -1.92 -11.96 -21.42
C ARG A 61 -0.83 -12.94 -21.86
N LEU A 62 0.11 -13.17 -20.97
CA LEU A 62 1.04 -14.29 -21.10
C LEU A 62 0.27 -15.60 -20.95
N THR A 63 0.43 -16.51 -21.89
CA THR A 63 -0.35 -17.77 -21.95
C THR A 63 0.51 -19.02 -21.84
N ARG A 64 1.83 -18.90 -21.96
CA ARG A 64 2.81 -19.99 -21.83
C ARG A 64 4.15 -19.48 -21.29
N PRO A 65 4.99 -20.35 -20.72
CA PRO A 65 6.33 -19.95 -20.28
C PRO A 65 7.18 -19.47 -21.45
N LEU A 66 8.05 -18.50 -21.16
CA LEU A 66 8.93 -17.87 -22.14
C LEU A 66 10.38 -17.89 -21.62
N MET A 67 11.34 -18.12 -22.53
CA MET A 67 12.77 -18.03 -22.27
C MET A 67 13.37 -16.94 -23.12
N ARG A 68 14.21 -16.10 -22.52
CA ARG A 68 14.94 -15.02 -23.18
C ARG A 68 15.90 -15.56 -24.26
N THR A 69 15.95 -14.88 -25.40
CA THR A 69 16.85 -15.21 -26.52
C THR A 69 17.79 -14.07 -26.89
N GLY A 70 17.53 -12.84 -26.45
CA GLY A 70 18.36 -11.65 -26.68
C GLY A 70 19.01 -11.13 -25.41
N ALA A 71 19.63 -9.93 -25.48
CA ALA A 71 20.12 -9.21 -24.30
C ALA A 71 19.00 -8.88 -23.32
N LYS A 72 19.32 -8.74 -22.03
CA LYS A 72 18.34 -8.33 -21.01
C LYS A 72 17.69 -6.99 -21.36
N GLY A 73 16.37 -6.92 -21.18
CA GLY A 73 15.59 -5.73 -21.55
C GLY A 73 15.20 -5.64 -23.03
N SER A 74 15.74 -6.48 -23.92
CA SER A 74 15.39 -6.47 -25.36
C SER A 74 13.95 -6.89 -25.65
N GLY A 75 13.29 -7.61 -24.73
CA GLY A 75 11.95 -8.17 -24.95
C GLY A 75 11.91 -9.35 -25.92
N LEU A 76 13.05 -9.92 -26.28
CA LEU A 76 13.13 -11.07 -27.19
C LEU A 76 13.06 -12.39 -26.43
N PHE A 77 12.00 -13.15 -26.67
CA PHE A 77 11.71 -14.40 -26.00
C PHE A 77 11.24 -15.48 -26.99
N ARG A 78 11.47 -16.75 -26.62
CA ARG A 78 10.85 -17.91 -27.28
C ARG A 78 9.95 -18.66 -26.29
N PRO A 79 8.85 -19.26 -26.75
CA PRO A 79 8.07 -20.15 -25.92
C PRO A 79 8.88 -21.40 -25.49
N ILE A 80 8.62 -21.87 -24.27
CA ILE A 80 9.14 -23.14 -23.73
C ILE A 80 8.01 -23.88 -23.00
N SER A 81 8.21 -25.15 -22.70
CA SER A 81 7.27 -25.89 -21.86
C SER A 81 7.44 -25.55 -20.38
N TRP A 82 6.42 -25.82 -19.55
CA TRP A 82 6.54 -25.75 -18.10
C TRP A 82 7.64 -26.67 -17.55
N GLU A 83 7.75 -27.87 -18.10
CA GLU A 83 8.80 -28.83 -17.71
C GLU A 83 10.20 -28.24 -17.95
N GLU A 84 10.44 -27.70 -19.15
CA GLU A 84 11.70 -27.02 -19.48
C GLU A 84 11.97 -25.84 -18.55
N ALA A 85 10.97 -24.98 -18.29
CA ALA A 85 11.11 -23.82 -17.43
C ALA A 85 11.48 -24.22 -15.99
N ILE A 86 10.75 -25.15 -15.39
CA ILE A 86 10.98 -25.60 -14.01
C ILE A 86 12.34 -26.30 -13.88
N LYS A 87 12.71 -27.14 -14.86
CA LYS A 87 14.01 -27.80 -14.91
C LYS A 87 15.16 -26.79 -14.95
N GLN A 88 15.09 -25.82 -15.84
CA GLN A 88 16.12 -24.78 -16.00
C GLN A 88 16.27 -23.93 -14.71
N ILE A 89 15.16 -23.56 -14.06
CA ILE A 89 15.21 -22.82 -12.81
C ILE A 89 15.89 -23.65 -11.71
N ALA A 90 15.46 -24.91 -11.54
CA ALA A 90 15.99 -25.77 -10.49
C ALA A 90 17.50 -26.10 -10.70
N GLU A 91 17.91 -26.37 -11.93
CA GLU A 91 19.32 -26.64 -12.26
C GLU A 91 20.21 -25.43 -11.98
N ARG A 92 19.81 -24.24 -12.45
CA ARG A 92 20.54 -23.01 -12.19
C ARG A 92 20.65 -22.68 -10.71
N TRP A 93 19.55 -22.83 -9.96
CA TRP A 93 19.56 -22.59 -8.52
C TRP A 93 20.45 -23.57 -7.77
N ARG A 94 20.46 -24.88 -8.11
CA ARG A 94 21.41 -25.84 -7.50
C ARG A 94 22.85 -25.44 -7.74
N GLY A 95 23.20 -25.01 -8.97
CA GLY A 95 24.53 -24.53 -9.29
C GLY A 95 24.92 -23.27 -8.52
N MET A 96 24.00 -22.31 -8.39
CA MET A 96 24.20 -21.09 -7.62
C MET A 96 24.36 -21.38 -6.11
N ILE A 97 23.52 -22.24 -5.57
CA ILE A 97 23.59 -22.64 -4.15
C ILE A 97 24.93 -23.33 -3.85
N ALA A 98 25.37 -24.21 -4.72
CA ALA A 98 26.67 -24.90 -4.55
C ALA A 98 27.85 -23.93 -4.60
N ARG A 99 27.77 -22.85 -5.40
CA ARG A 99 28.87 -21.89 -5.60
C ARG A 99 28.85 -20.71 -4.62
N TYR A 100 27.66 -20.18 -4.31
CA TYR A 100 27.51 -18.91 -3.60
C TYR A 100 26.69 -19.05 -2.30
N GLY A 101 26.07 -20.18 -2.07
CA GLY A 101 25.09 -20.37 -0.99
C GLY A 101 23.67 -19.90 -1.38
N SER A 102 22.69 -20.36 -0.64
CA SER A 102 21.27 -20.10 -0.95
C SER A 102 20.86 -18.64 -0.77
N GLU A 103 21.57 -17.86 0.05
CA GLU A 103 21.30 -16.43 0.24
C GLU A 103 21.66 -15.57 -0.99
N ALA A 104 22.32 -16.16 -2.01
CA ALA A 104 22.48 -15.53 -3.33
C ALA A 104 21.16 -15.47 -4.14
N ILE A 105 20.10 -16.13 -3.69
CA ILE A 105 18.77 -16.10 -4.29
C ILE A 105 17.90 -15.15 -3.48
N LEU A 106 17.28 -14.16 -4.15
CA LEU A 106 16.38 -13.19 -3.56
C LEU A 106 14.97 -13.34 -4.16
N PRO A 107 13.95 -13.72 -3.36
CA PRO A 107 12.56 -13.52 -3.76
C PRO A 107 12.17 -12.05 -3.65
N TYR A 108 11.40 -11.54 -4.61
CA TYR A 108 10.82 -10.21 -4.55
C TYR A 108 9.32 -10.27 -4.85
N SER A 109 8.51 -9.93 -3.88
CA SER A 109 7.05 -9.96 -4.03
C SER A 109 6.37 -8.96 -3.13
N TYR A 110 5.19 -8.48 -3.56
CA TYR A 110 4.39 -7.61 -2.71
C TYR A 110 2.89 -7.82 -2.94
N ALA A 111 2.14 -6.76 -3.18
CA ALA A 111 0.69 -6.72 -3.14
C ALA A 111 0.04 -6.73 -4.54
N GLY A 112 0.64 -7.40 -5.52
CA GLY A 112 0.00 -7.65 -6.82
C GLY A 112 -1.26 -8.50 -6.70
N THR A 113 -1.37 -9.29 -5.62
CA THR A 113 -2.63 -9.80 -5.08
C THR A 113 -2.64 -9.65 -3.56
N MET A 114 -3.82 -9.46 -2.98
CA MET A 114 -4.03 -9.41 -1.52
C MET A 114 -4.56 -10.73 -0.96
N GLY A 115 -4.82 -11.71 -1.81
CA GLY A 115 -5.20 -13.05 -1.39
C GLY A 115 -4.10 -13.71 -0.55
N LEU A 116 -4.47 -14.23 0.61
CA LEU A 116 -3.52 -14.70 1.62
C LEU A 116 -2.67 -15.87 1.14
N ILE A 117 -3.25 -16.77 0.35
CA ILE A 117 -2.56 -17.96 -0.13
C ILE A 117 -1.60 -17.61 -1.25
N GLN A 118 -2.11 -16.98 -2.32
CA GLN A 118 -1.30 -16.70 -3.51
C GLN A 118 -0.22 -15.65 -3.26
N ARG A 119 -0.50 -14.63 -2.44
CA ARG A 119 0.46 -13.59 -2.07
C ARG A 119 1.66 -14.14 -1.32
N ASN A 120 1.43 -15.16 -0.49
CA ASN A 120 2.42 -15.69 0.44
C ASN A 120 2.96 -17.07 0.04
N ALA A 121 2.52 -17.63 -1.08
CA ALA A 121 2.88 -18.97 -1.54
C ALA A 121 4.40 -19.23 -1.63
N GLY A 122 5.20 -18.19 -1.87
CA GLY A 122 6.65 -18.31 -1.97
C GLY A 122 7.37 -18.38 -0.62
N HIS A 123 6.78 -17.91 0.49
CA HIS A 123 7.46 -17.89 1.78
C HIS A 123 7.93 -19.28 2.23
N PRO A 124 7.08 -20.32 2.29
CA PRO A 124 7.48 -21.65 2.70
C PRO A 124 8.62 -22.21 1.84
N PHE A 125 8.52 -21.99 0.52
CA PHE A 125 9.53 -22.48 -0.43
C PHE A 125 10.89 -21.81 -0.21
N PHE A 126 10.95 -20.48 -0.14
CA PHE A 126 12.20 -19.76 0.02
C PHE A 126 12.80 -19.92 1.43
N TYR A 127 11.97 -20.10 2.46
CA TYR A 127 12.42 -20.45 3.80
C TYR A 127 13.09 -21.83 3.81
N ARG A 128 12.45 -22.82 3.20
CA ARG A 128 13.02 -24.17 3.07
C ARG A 128 14.30 -24.18 2.24
N LEU A 129 14.39 -23.34 1.22
CA LEU A 129 15.57 -23.19 0.38
C LEU A 129 16.74 -22.51 1.13
N GLY A 130 16.46 -21.75 2.18
CA GLY A 130 17.43 -20.93 2.88
C GLY A 130 17.85 -19.69 2.09
N ALA A 131 16.97 -19.17 1.23
CA ALA A 131 17.21 -17.98 0.42
C ALA A 131 17.27 -16.70 1.28
N SER A 132 17.78 -15.58 0.72
CA SER A 132 17.60 -14.26 1.32
C SER A 132 16.11 -13.98 1.51
N ARG A 133 15.76 -13.22 2.55
CA ARG A 133 14.37 -12.84 2.83
C ARG A 133 14.12 -11.40 2.38
N LEU A 134 12.89 -11.10 1.99
CA LEU A 134 12.47 -9.76 1.62
C LEU A 134 11.70 -9.11 2.77
N ASP A 135 12.17 -7.94 3.22
CA ASP A 135 11.44 -7.08 4.14
C ASP A 135 10.43 -6.22 3.35
N ARG A 136 9.15 -6.55 3.49
CA ARG A 136 8.06 -5.95 2.70
C ARG A 136 7.58 -4.63 3.29
N THR A 137 8.38 -3.58 3.19
CA THR A 137 8.20 -2.31 3.91
C THR A 137 7.71 -1.13 3.07
N ILE A 138 7.50 -1.29 1.78
CA ILE A 138 7.21 -0.16 0.86
C ILE A 138 5.89 0.59 1.17
N CYS A 139 4.94 0.01 1.90
CA CYS A 139 3.61 0.59 2.06
C CYS A 139 3.27 1.00 3.50
N SER A 140 2.91 0.04 4.36
CA SER A 140 2.26 0.29 5.65
C SER A 140 3.16 0.28 6.89
N PRO A 141 4.39 -0.25 6.91
CA PRO A 141 5.15 -0.44 8.14
C PRO A 141 5.40 0.83 8.95
N ALA A 142 5.73 1.97 8.31
CA ALA A 142 5.89 3.24 9.01
C ALA A 142 4.57 3.69 9.66
N LYS A 143 3.43 3.56 8.96
CA LYS A 143 2.11 3.87 9.51
C LYS A 143 1.76 2.95 10.69
N GLN A 144 2.07 1.65 10.58
CA GLN A 144 1.85 0.68 11.64
C GLN A 144 2.76 0.95 12.85
N ALA A 145 4.03 1.31 12.63
CA ALA A 145 4.95 1.66 13.71
C ALA A 145 4.44 2.87 14.52
N GLY A 146 4.01 3.94 13.85
CA GLY A 146 3.43 5.11 14.50
C GLY A 146 2.15 4.78 15.29
N TRP A 147 1.27 3.94 14.73
CA TRP A 147 0.07 3.48 15.43
C TRP A 147 0.42 2.65 16.67
N LYS A 148 1.27 1.63 16.51
CA LYS A 148 1.64 0.71 17.60
C LYS A 148 2.37 1.41 18.75
N ALA A 149 3.13 2.46 18.45
CA ALA A 149 3.83 3.23 19.46
C ALA A 149 2.88 3.90 20.47
N VAL A 150 1.61 4.14 20.10
CA VAL A 150 0.58 4.78 20.93
C VAL A 150 -0.51 3.82 21.36
N MET A 151 -1.01 3.01 20.43
CA MET A 151 -2.23 2.19 20.58
C MET A 151 -1.94 0.69 20.75
N GLY A 152 -0.67 0.26 20.58
CA GLY A 152 -0.34 -1.17 20.55
C GLY A 152 -1.10 -1.89 19.43
N GLU A 153 -1.70 -3.04 19.76
CA GLU A 153 -2.53 -3.82 18.83
C GLU A 153 -4.03 -3.47 18.93
N THR A 154 -4.37 -2.35 19.59
CA THR A 154 -5.76 -1.90 19.73
C THR A 154 -6.40 -1.68 18.35
N PRO A 155 -7.58 -2.25 18.08
CA PRO A 155 -8.23 -2.10 16.78
C PRO A 155 -8.74 -0.66 16.57
N ALA A 156 -8.73 -0.23 15.31
CA ALA A 156 -9.36 1.01 14.90
C ALA A 156 -10.90 0.91 14.99
N PRO A 157 -11.63 2.04 15.03
CA PRO A 157 -13.10 2.07 14.93
C PRO A 157 -13.61 1.37 13.66
N HIS A 158 -14.84 0.87 13.68
CA HIS A 158 -15.45 0.34 12.46
C HIS A 158 -15.71 1.47 11.44
N PRO A 159 -15.40 1.28 10.15
CA PRO A 159 -15.48 2.37 9.16
C PRO A 159 -16.91 2.92 8.95
N ASP A 160 -17.95 2.10 9.13
CA ASP A 160 -19.34 2.56 9.02
C ASP A 160 -19.75 3.53 10.14
N GLU A 161 -19.00 3.57 11.24
CA GLU A 161 -19.23 4.53 12.32
C GLU A 161 -18.97 5.98 11.92
N ALA A 162 -18.24 6.20 10.83
CA ALA A 162 -18.10 7.52 10.24
C ALA A 162 -19.45 8.22 10.01
N ALA A 163 -20.52 7.45 9.79
CA ALA A 163 -21.89 7.97 9.64
C ALA A 163 -22.48 8.60 10.92
N GLU A 164 -21.84 8.42 12.07
CA GLU A 164 -22.27 8.96 13.37
C GLU A 164 -21.42 10.15 13.83
N SER A 165 -20.34 10.45 13.11
CA SER A 165 -19.43 11.56 13.43
C SER A 165 -20.07 12.91 13.17
N ASP A 166 -19.69 13.93 13.94
CA ASP A 166 -20.08 15.34 13.71
C ASP A 166 -18.93 16.18 13.10
N LEU A 167 -17.70 15.66 13.16
CA LEU A 167 -16.54 16.18 12.44
C LEU A 167 -15.73 14.99 11.89
N ILE A 168 -15.47 14.99 10.59
CA ILE A 168 -14.59 14.00 9.96
C ILE A 168 -13.40 14.72 9.33
N ILE A 169 -12.20 14.31 9.69
CA ILE A 169 -10.95 14.79 9.11
C ILE A 169 -10.34 13.69 8.24
N LEU A 170 -10.34 13.91 6.94
CA LEU A 170 -9.60 13.08 5.98
C LEU A 170 -8.18 13.63 5.92
N TRP A 171 -7.22 12.97 6.57
CA TRP A 171 -5.87 13.47 6.73
C TRP A 171 -4.87 12.68 5.88
N GLY A 172 -4.26 13.33 4.87
CA GLY A 172 -3.29 12.73 3.95
C GLY A 172 -3.86 11.58 3.12
N ILE A 173 -5.13 11.69 2.70
CA ILE A 173 -5.82 10.64 1.94
C ILE A 173 -6.67 11.18 0.78
N ASN A 174 -6.33 10.79 -0.43
CA ASN A 174 -7.21 10.98 -1.58
C ASN A 174 -8.27 9.84 -1.62
N ALA A 175 -9.32 9.95 -0.79
CA ALA A 175 -10.30 8.90 -0.58
C ALA A 175 -11.07 8.53 -1.87
N ILE A 176 -11.33 9.48 -2.76
CA ILE A 176 -11.97 9.21 -4.07
C ILE A 176 -11.12 8.26 -4.91
N ALA A 177 -9.80 8.40 -4.88
CA ALA A 177 -8.91 7.55 -5.67
C ALA A 177 -8.55 6.22 -4.99
N THR A 178 -8.56 6.18 -3.64
CA THR A 178 -7.92 5.10 -2.87
C THR A 178 -8.78 4.42 -1.81
N ASN A 179 -9.97 4.98 -1.44
CA ASN A 179 -10.84 4.43 -0.39
C ASN A 179 -12.30 4.88 -0.57
N ILE A 180 -12.87 4.59 -1.74
CA ILE A 180 -14.18 5.16 -2.13
C ILE A 180 -15.34 4.73 -1.25
N HIS A 181 -15.29 3.53 -0.67
CA HIS A 181 -16.39 2.99 0.13
C HIS A 181 -16.49 3.65 1.50
N PHE A 182 -15.37 4.10 2.07
CA PHE A 182 -15.38 4.93 3.29
C PHE A 182 -16.20 6.21 3.11
N LEU A 183 -16.26 6.75 1.89
CA LEU A 183 -17.06 7.94 1.58
C LEU A 183 -18.58 7.70 1.69
N HIS A 184 -19.05 6.47 1.78
CA HIS A 184 -20.47 6.18 2.08
C HIS A 184 -20.83 6.70 3.48
N GLY A 185 -20.03 6.36 4.49
CA GLY A 185 -20.21 6.86 5.85
C GLY A 185 -20.03 8.38 5.93
N VAL A 186 -19.01 8.92 5.26
CA VAL A 186 -18.77 10.39 5.18
C VAL A 186 -19.98 11.13 4.61
N LYS A 187 -20.55 10.63 3.51
CA LYS A 187 -21.76 11.24 2.90
C LYS A 187 -22.98 11.18 3.82
N GLN A 188 -23.12 10.08 4.57
CA GLN A 188 -24.21 9.95 5.55
C GLN A 188 -24.04 10.93 6.72
N ALA A 189 -22.83 11.07 7.27
CA ALA A 189 -22.50 12.05 8.29
C ALA A 189 -22.80 13.49 7.81
N LYS A 190 -22.34 13.83 6.60
CA LYS A 190 -22.57 15.16 5.99
C LYS A 190 -24.04 15.48 5.85
N LYS A 191 -24.90 14.51 5.46
CA LYS A 191 -26.36 14.67 5.43
C LYS A 191 -26.97 14.96 6.80
N LYS A 192 -26.32 14.52 7.89
CA LYS A 192 -26.72 14.78 9.28
C LYS A 192 -26.13 16.09 9.84
N GLY A 193 -25.39 16.85 9.04
CA GLY A 193 -24.80 18.14 9.43
C GLY A 193 -23.35 18.05 9.92
N ALA A 194 -22.69 16.90 9.78
CA ALA A 194 -21.27 16.78 10.11
C ALA A 194 -20.41 17.67 9.19
N ARG A 195 -19.35 18.25 9.76
CA ARG A 195 -18.31 18.95 8.99
C ARG A 195 -17.27 17.97 8.48
N ILE A 196 -16.89 18.12 7.23
CA ILE A 196 -15.90 17.25 6.58
C ILE A 196 -14.69 18.07 6.15
N TRP A 197 -13.53 17.77 6.69
CA TRP A 197 -12.26 18.40 6.34
C TRP A 197 -11.34 17.47 5.58
N LEU A 198 -10.58 18.03 4.68
CA LEU A 198 -9.40 17.39 4.09
C LEU A 198 -8.16 18.17 4.53
N ILE A 199 -7.17 17.47 5.06
CA ILE A 199 -5.81 18.01 5.28
C ILE A 199 -4.90 17.25 4.34
N ASP A 200 -4.26 17.93 3.40
CA ASP A 200 -3.39 17.33 2.39
C ASP A 200 -2.34 18.35 1.90
N THR A 201 -1.41 17.91 1.06
CA THR A 201 -0.33 18.74 0.50
C THR A 201 -0.71 19.41 -0.83
N TYR A 202 -1.77 18.97 -1.48
CA TYR A 202 -2.34 19.59 -2.69
C TYR A 202 -3.82 19.27 -2.78
N GLN A 203 -4.57 20.00 -3.63
CA GLN A 203 -5.99 19.73 -3.85
C GLN A 203 -6.17 18.44 -4.67
N THR A 204 -6.59 17.38 -3.98
CA THR A 204 -6.88 16.09 -4.58
C THR A 204 -8.34 16.02 -5.05
N LEU A 205 -8.72 14.95 -5.75
CA LEU A 205 -10.13 14.73 -6.12
C LEU A 205 -11.06 14.76 -4.90
N THR A 206 -10.57 14.37 -3.74
CA THR A 206 -11.34 14.37 -2.47
C THR A 206 -11.76 15.77 -2.04
N SER A 207 -11.04 16.83 -2.45
CA SER A 207 -11.43 18.23 -2.18
C SER A 207 -12.84 18.55 -2.67
N SER A 208 -13.34 17.88 -3.72
CA SER A 208 -14.66 18.11 -4.29
C SER A 208 -15.84 17.63 -3.43
N VAL A 209 -15.61 16.80 -2.40
CA VAL A 209 -16.66 16.19 -1.56
C VAL A 209 -16.62 16.63 -0.11
N VAL A 210 -15.59 17.38 0.30
CA VAL A 210 -15.42 17.93 1.65
C VAL A 210 -15.97 19.35 1.76
N ASP A 211 -16.09 19.89 2.97
CA ASP A 211 -16.54 21.27 3.20
C ASP A 211 -15.36 22.25 3.17
N GLN A 212 -14.17 21.78 3.60
CA GLN A 212 -12.96 22.61 3.62
C GLN A 212 -11.71 21.75 3.41
N THR A 213 -10.79 22.28 2.61
CA THR A 213 -9.46 21.70 2.40
C THR A 213 -8.41 22.63 3.02
N PHE A 214 -7.52 22.06 3.83
CA PHE A 214 -6.36 22.73 4.41
C PHE A 214 -5.11 22.15 3.76
N LEU A 215 -4.38 22.98 3.03
CA LEU A 215 -3.12 22.60 2.39
C LEU A 215 -1.96 22.92 3.31
N VAL A 216 -1.19 21.88 3.67
CA VAL A 216 -0.01 21.99 4.53
C VAL A 216 1.27 21.75 3.74
N GLN A 217 2.38 22.32 4.21
CA GLN A 217 3.69 22.01 3.65
C GLN A 217 3.98 20.51 3.78
N PRO A 218 4.55 19.86 2.75
CA PRO A 218 4.84 18.43 2.79
C PRO A 218 5.69 18.04 4.00
N GLY A 219 5.22 17.05 4.79
CA GLY A 219 5.89 16.53 5.98
C GLY A 219 5.73 17.35 7.26
N SER A 220 4.88 18.38 7.26
CA SER A 220 4.62 19.25 8.43
C SER A 220 3.39 18.84 9.26
N ASP A 221 2.71 17.77 8.89
CA ASP A 221 1.47 17.30 9.50
C ASP A 221 1.60 17.03 11.01
N GLY A 222 2.77 16.52 11.45
CA GLY A 222 3.06 16.32 12.87
C GLY A 222 3.09 17.64 13.65
N ALA A 223 3.66 18.71 13.07
CA ALA A 223 3.65 20.04 13.68
C ALA A 223 2.24 20.59 13.80
N LEU A 224 1.39 20.40 12.78
CA LEU A 224 -0.04 20.80 12.87
C LEU A 224 -0.74 20.08 14.02
N ALA A 225 -0.56 18.76 14.14
CA ALA A 225 -1.18 17.98 15.21
C ALA A 225 -0.72 18.44 16.61
N LEU A 226 0.58 18.75 16.80
CA LEU A 226 1.12 19.30 18.04
C LEU A 226 0.55 20.70 18.34
N GLY A 227 0.41 21.56 17.32
CA GLY A 227 -0.21 22.87 17.48
C GLY A 227 -1.67 22.81 17.89
N LEU A 228 -2.43 21.87 17.31
CA LEU A 228 -3.81 21.62 17.73
C LEU A 228 -3.85 21.15 19.19
N MET A 229 -2.97 20.23 19.61
CA MET A 229 -2.88 19.77 21.00
C MET A 229 -2.48 20.90 21.96
N HIS A 230 -1.53 21.77 21.57
CA HIS A 230 -1.16 22.96 22.36
C HIS A 230 -2.37 23.83 22.66
N LEU A 231 -3.15 24.19 21.63
CA LEU A 231 -4.33 25.05 21.78
C LEU A 231 -5.47 24.39 22.57
N LEU A 232 -5.67 23.07 22.40
CA LEU A 232 -6.65 22.33 23.19
C LEU A 232 -6.33 22.40 24.68
N VAL A 233 -5.05 22.23 25.05
CA VAL A 233 -4.58 22.35 26.42
C VAL A 233 -4.72 23.78 26.93
N GLN A 234 -4.25 24.77 26.16
CA GLN A 234 -4.29 26.18 26.51
C GLN A 234 -5.72 26.68 26.78
N TRP A 235 -6.70 26.21 26.00
CA TRP A 235 -8.08 26.64 26.13
C TRP A 235 -8.95 25.72 26.99
N ASN A 236 -8.32 24.73 27.65
CA ASN A 236 -9.00 23.72 28.46
C ASN A 236 -10.14 22.99 27.69
N LEU A 237 -9.88 22.66 26.43
CA LEU A 237 -10.77 21.90 25.55
C LEU A 237 -10.38 20.41 25.53
N ILE A 238 -9.94 19.87 26.65
CA ILE A 238 -9.49 18.48 26.82
C ILE A 238 -10.43 17.73 27.76
N ASP A 239 -10.43 16.40 27.65
CA ASP A 239 -11.21 15.50 28.51
C ASP A 239 -10.32 14.99 29.65
N HIS A 240 -10.31 15.71 30.78
CA HIS A 240 -9.46 15.40 31.94
C HIS A 240 -9.70 14.02 32.51
N ASP A 241 -10.96 13.56 32.57
CA ASP A 241 -11.31 12.27 33.15
C ASP A 241 -10.78 11.13 32.26
N PHE A 242 -10.95 11.26 30.95
CA PHE A 242 -10.43 10.30 29.99
C PHE A 242 -8.88 10.26 30.04
N ILE A 243 -8.23 11.41 30.06
CA ILE A 243 -6.77 11.52 30.12
C ILE A 243 -6.24 10.81 31.38
N THR A 244 -6.79 11.13 32.54
CA THR A 244 -6.34 10.56 33.82
C THR A 244 -6.50 9.03 33.83
N THR A 245 -7.61 8.54 33.28
CA THR A 245 -7.95 7.11 33.33
C THR A 245 -7.18 6.31 32.27
N HIS A 246 -7.08 6.84 31.03
CA HIS A 246 -6.72 6.06 29.86
C HIS A 246 -5.44 6.50 29.15
N VAL A 247 -4.78 7.57 29.58
CA VAL A 247 -3.59 8.09 28.88
C VAL A 247 -2.38 8.06 29.80
N GLN A 248 -1.24 7.63 29.26
CA GLN A 248 0.07 7.70 29.92
C GLN A 248 0.95 8.74 29.23
N GLY A 249 1.57 9.63 30.02
CA GLY A 249 2.56 10.59 29.53
C GLY A 249 1.96 11.90 28.99
N PHE A 250 0.74 12.25 29.41
CA PHE A 250 0.12 13.51 29.02
C PHE A 250 0.84 14.73 29.65
N GLU A 251 1.20 14.68 30.93
CA GLU A 251 1.87 15.82 31.59
C GLU A 251 3.24 16.07 30.98
N GLU A 252 4.00 15.01 30.68
CA GLU A 252 5.31 15.14 30.01
C GLU A 252 5.18 15.73 28.60
N LEU A 253 4.16 15.35 27.82
CA LEU A 253 3.88 15.95 26.52
C LEU A 253 3.56 17.45 26.68
N LYS A 254 2.67 17.78 27.61
CA LYS A 254 2.21 19.15 27.89
C LYS A 254 3.36 20.07 28.31
N GLU A 255 4.25 19.59 29.18
CA GLU A 255 5.33 20.41 29.73
C GLU A 255 6.56 20.50 28.82
N LYS A 256 6.91 19.39 28.12
CA LYS A 256 8.18 19.29 27.40
C LYS A 256 8.08 19.51 25.89
N ILE A 257 6.92 19.30 25.30
CA ILE A 257 6.76 19.35 23.85
C ILE A 257 5.82 20.47 23.40
N LEU A 258 4.60 20.52 23.96
CA LEU A 258 3.57 21.45 23.46
C LEU A 258 3.93 22.94 23.55
N PRO A 259 4.74 23.44 24.52
CA PRO A 259 5.10 24.86 24.59
C PRO A 259 5.81 25.41 23.33
N ASP A 260 6.49 24.56 22.58
CA ASP A 260 7.21 24.91 21.35
C ASP A 260 6.31 24.99 20.10
N PHE A 261 5.03 24.57 20.22
CA PHE A 261 4.10 24.51 19.08
C PHE A 261 2.95 25.51 19.20
N ARG A 262 3.30 26.79 19.44
CA ARG A 262 2.34 27.88 19.39
C ARG A 262 1.87 28.14 17.97
N PRO A 263 0.68 28.74 17.76
CA PRO A 263 0.12 28.97 16.43
C PRO A 263 1.08 29.63 15.43
N GLU A 264 1.92 30.56 15.90
CA GLU A 264 2.88 31.26 15.04
C GLU A 264 4.00 30.35 14.54
N GLN A 265 4.58 29.49 15.41
CA GLN A 265 5.58 28.52 15.02
C GLN A 265 4.99 27.46 14.08
N VAL A 266 3.80 26.97 14.38
CA VAL A 266 3.10 26.00 13.54
C VAL A 266 2.73 26.60 12.18
N SER A 267 2.35 27.88 12.14
CA SER A 267 2.10 28.61 10.89
C SER A 267 3.34 28.64 10.00
N GLN A 268 4.52 28.89 10.56
CA GLN A 268 5.78 28.89 9.81
C GLN A 268 6.12 27.50 9.23
N LEU A 269 5.86 26.44 9.99
CA LEU A 269 6.15 25.07 9.55
C LEU A 269 5.14 24.54 8.53
N THR A 270 3.87 24.86 8.72
CA THR A 270 2.78 24.27 7.92
C THR A 270 2.35 25.14 6.74
N GLY A 271 2.64 26.45 6.79
CA GLY A 271 2.14 27.42 5.83
C GLY A 271 0.67 27.83 6.06
N LEU A 272 -0.02 27.29 7.06
CA LEU A 272 -1.37 27.69 7.43
C LEU A 272 -1.33 28.97 8.28
N PRO A 273 -2.23 29.95 8.05
CA PRO A 273 -2.34 31.12 8.93
C PRO A 273 -2.68 30.73 10.36
N SER A 274 -2.09 31.39 11.38
CA SER A 274 -2.33 31.11 12.81
C SER A 274 -3.81 31.08 13.17
N GLY A 275 -4.61 32.04 12.66
CA GLY A 275 -6.06 32.08 12.90
C GLY A 275 -6.83 30.89 12.32
N VAL A 276 -6.31 30.26 11.24
CA VAL A 276 -6.86 29.01 10.70
C VAL A 276 -6.59 27.86 11.67
N ILE A 277 -5.35 27.76 12.19
CA ILE A 277 -4.96 26.71 13.16
C ILE A 277 -5.81 26.83 14.43
N GLU A 278 -6.01 28.05 14.92
CA GLU A 278 -6.88 28.34 16.08
C GLU A 278 -8.34 27.91 15.81
N SER A 279 -8.88 28.26 14.64
CA SER A 279 -10.24 27.86 14.25
C SER A 279 -10.38 26.34 14.16
N MET A 280 -9.36 25.66 13.65
CA MET A 280 -9.32 24.19 13.60
C MET A 280 -9.32 23.59 15.03
N ALA A 281 -8.44 24.04 15.90
CA ALA A 281 -8.35 23.57 17.29
C ALA A 281 -9.69 23.79 18.05
N LYS A 282 -10.28 24.98 17.91
CA LYS A 282 -11.56 25.32 18.55
C LYS A 282 -12.71 24.46 18.04
N THR A 283 -12.75 24.18 16.74
CA THR A 283 -13.77 23.32 16.14
C THR A 283 -13.58 21.87 16.56
N TYR A 284 -12.35 21.37 16.53
CA TYR A 284 -12.02 20.01 16.93
C TYR A 284 -12.33 19.75 18.41
N GLY A 285 -11.91 20.66 19.31
CA GLY A 285 -12.13 20.53 20.75
C GLY A 285 -13.61 20.62 21.16
N LYS A 286 -14.47 21.26 20.34
CA LYS A 286 -15.92 21.34 20.58
C LYS A 286 -16.72 20.22 19.91
N ALA A 287 -16.10 19.45 19.03
CA ALA A 287 -16.76 18.32 18.37
C ALA A 287 -17.08 17.20 19.39
N LYS A 288 -18.28 16.69 19.33
CA LYS A 288 -18.73 15.61 20.25
C LYS A 288 -18.18 14.23 19.81
N ARG A 289 -18.05 14.03 18.50
CA ARG A 289 -17.59 12.80 17.85
C ARG A 289 -16.63 13.09 16.70
N PRO A 290 -15.44 13.65 17.00
CA PRO A 290 -14.44 13.91 15.97
C PRO A 290 -13.79 12.59 15.53
N LEU A 291 -13.77 12.32 14.23
CA LEU A 291 -13.13 11.15 13.62
C LEU A 291 -12.02 11.60 12.66
N ILE A 292 -10.84 11.08 12.85
CA ILE A 292 -9.68 11.28 11.94
C ILE A 292 -9.51 10.01 11.11
N ARG A 293 -9.56 10.12 9.78
CA ARG A 293 -9.17 9.06 8.85
C ARG A 293 -7.76 9.33 8.34
N VAL A 294 -6.81 8.54 8.85
CA VAL A 294 -5.38 8.67 8.53
C VAL A 294 -5.06 7.98 7.21
N GLY A 295 -4.51 8.72 6.25
CA GLY A 295 -4.07 8.22 4.96
C GLY A 295 -2.65 7.64 4.97
N ALA A 296 -2.32 6.86 3.94
CA ALA A 296 -0.97 6.33 3.75
C ALA A 296 0.03 7.39 3.24
N GLY A 297 -0.44 8.51 2.69
CA GLY A 297 0.40 9.61 2.25
C GLY A 297 1.30 10.16 3.34
N LEU A 298 0.78 10.26 4.57
CA LEU A 298 1.50 10.73 5.75
C LEU A 298 2.74 9.91 6.11
N SER A 299 2.77 8.63 5.74
CA SER A 299 3.90 7.73 6.02
C SER A 299 4.92 7.63 4.87
N ARG A 300 4.90 8.57 3.91
CA ARG A 300 5.83 8.60 2.76
C ARG A 300 6.96 9.61 2.90
N TYR A 301 7.22 10.07 4.11
CA TYR A 301 8.29 11.00 4.48
C TYR A 301 9.27 10.36 5.45
N GLY A 302 10.47 10.92 5.56
CA GLY A 302 11.47 10.49 6.52
C GLY A 302 10.94 10.48 7.96
N ASN A 303 10.05 11.40 8.30
CA ASN A 303 9.37 11.52 9.60
C ASN A 303 8.01 10.80 9.68
N GLY A 304 7.71 9.90 8.74
CA GLY A 304 6.36 9.38 8.53
C GLY A 304 5.76 8.62 9.71
N ALA A 305 6.54 7.83 10.43
CA ALA A 305 6.03 7.10 11.59
C ALA A 305 5.77 8.04 12.77
N MET A 306 6.66 9.02 13.02
CA MET A 306 6.47 10.03 14.07
C MET A 306 5.25 10.91 13.78
N THR A 307 5.03 11.30 12.51
CA THR A 307 3.83 12.02 12.08
C THR A 307 2.56 11.25 12.40
N ILE A 308 2.50 9.97 12.07
CA ILE A 308 1.36 9.11 12.40
C ILE A 308 1.18 9.00 13.92
N ARG A 309 2.26 8.77 14.67
CA ARG A 309 2.25 8.70 16.13
C ARG A 309 1.63 9.96 16.74
N THR A 310 2.03 11.12 16.26
CA THR A 310 1.56 12.42 16.73
C THR A 310 0.08 12.63 16.44
N ILE A 311 -0.37 12.33 15.21
CA ILE A 311 -1.79 12.46 14.83
C ILE A 311 -2.67 11.49 15.62
N VAL A 312 -2.22 10.25 15.86
CA VAL A 312 -2.97 9.23 16.62
C VAL A 312 -3.09 9.62 18.11
N SER A 313 -2.16 10.41 18.63
CA SER A 313 -2.21 10.93 20.00
C SER A 313 -3.28 12.04 20.20
N LEU A 314 -3.61 12.81 19.16
CA LEU A 314 -4.53 13.95 19.24
C LEU A 314 -5.95 13.57 19.75
N PRO A 315 -6.62 12.50 19.28
CA PRO A 315 -7.93 12.09 19.79
C PRO A 315 -7.96 11.72 21.28
N ALA A 316 -6.80 11.35 21.86
CA ALA A 316 -6.71 11.00 23.26
C ALA A 316 -6.98 12.20 24.18
N LEU A 317 -6.61 13.42 23.73
CA LEU A 317 -6.77 14.63 24.54
C LEU A 317 -8.25 15.04 24.70
N VAL A 318 -9.10 14.71 23.73
CA VAL A 318 -10.54 15.05 23.74
C VAL A 318 -11.43 13.85 24.08
N GLY A 319 -10.86 12.75 24.60
CA GLY A 319 -11.59 11.53 24.95
C GLY A 319 -12.33 10.90 23.76
N ALA A 320 -11.81 11.06 22.53
CA ALA A 320 -12.49 10.58 21.33
C ALA A 320 -12.29 9.08 21.10
N HIS A 321 -11.18 8.48 21.57
CA HIS A 321 -11.03 7.05 21.59
C HIS A 321 -12.05 6.42 22.56
N GLY A 322 -12.79 5.43 22.13
CA GLY A 322 -13.82 4.77 22.95
C GLY A 322 -15.24 5.25 22.73
N LYS A 323 -15.45 6.40 22.10
CA LYS A 323 -16.79 6.86 21.70
C LYS A 323 -17.11 6.38 20.28
N ARG A 324 -18.30 5.84 20.05
CA ARG A 324 -18.75 5.41 18.73
C ARG A 324 -18.82 6.59 17.77
N GLY A 325 -18.29 6.43 16.55
CA GLY A 325 -18.23 7.50 15.55
C GLY A 325 -17.13 8.52 15.80
N SER A 326 -16.12 8.23 16.62
CA SER A 326 -15.02 9.13 16.91
C SER A 326 -13.67 8.40 17.06
N GLY A 327 -12.60 9.16 17.26
CA GLY A 327 -11.26 8.64 17.43
C GLY A 327 -10.41 8.73 16.17
N CYS A 328 -9.55 7.75 15.96
CA CYS A 328 -8.66 7.69 14.81
C CYS A 328 -8.85 6.37 14.05
N PHE A 329 -9.06 6.45 12.74
CA PHE A 329 -9.16 5.29 11.86
C PHE A 329 -7.95 5.25 10.92
N SER A 330 -7.11 4.24 11.09
CA SER A 330 -5.93 4.00 10.23
C SER A 330 -6.14 2.78 9.34
N SER A 331 -5.99 1.59 9.89
CA SER A 331 -6.26 0.31 9.20
C SER A 331 -6.84 -0.68 10.21
N ILE A 332 -7.63 -1.61 9.72
CA ILE A 332 -8.12 -2.74 10.50
C ILE A 332 -7.26 -3.95 10.15
N ASN A 333 -6.86 -4.71 11.15
CA ASN A 333 -6.18 -5.97 10.92
C ASN A 333 -7.17 -7.13 11.09
N THR A 334 -7.58 -7.72 9.97
CA THR A 334 -8.47 -8.89 9.94
C THR A 334 -7.72 -10.20 9.68
N SER A 335 -6.39 -10.16 9.51
CA SER A 335 -5.59 -11.36 9.23
C SER A 335 -5.58 -12.35 10.40
N GLY A 336 -5.82 -11.89 11.63
CA GLY A 336 -6.00 -12.74 12.80
C GLY A 336 -7.21 -13.70 12.73
N ALA A 337 -8.09 -13.55 11.73
CA ALA A 337 -9.12 -14.52 11.41
C ALA A 337 -8.54 -15.88 10.98
N PHE A 338 -7.28 -15.92 10.54
CA PHE A 338 -6.61 -17.12 10.08
C PHE A 338 -5.26 -17.29 10.79
N VAL A 339 -4.82 -18.53 10.95
CA VAL A 339 -3.55 -18.87 11.60
C VAL A 339 -2.41 -18.68 10.61
N MET A 340 -1.90 -17.46 10.50
CA MET A 340 -0.92 -17.05 9.47
C MET A 340 0.38 -17.86 9.48
N LYS A 341 0.80 -18.44 10.62
CA LYS A 341 1.97 -19.32 10.70
C LYS A 341 1.84 -20.56 9.81
N GLU A 342 0.62 -21.06 9.60
CA GLU A 342 0.36 -22.19 8.70
C GLU A 342 0.57 -21.83 7.22
N ILE A 343 0.45 -20.55 6.87
CA ILE A 343 0.72 -20.03 5.53
C ILE A 343 2.21 -19.74 5.35
N PHE A 344 2.83 -19.04 6.31
CA PHE A 344 4.22 -18.61 6.20
C PHE A 344 5.22 -19.75 6.40
N ARG A 345 4.90 -20.71 7.27
CA ARG A 345 5.77 -21.86 7.58
C ARG A 345 7.21 -21.43 7.91
N GLU A 346 7.34 -20.50 8.85
CA GLU A 346 8.64 -20.05 9.34
C GLU A 346 9.46 -21.18 9.98
N ASP A 347 8.78 -22.25 10.41
CA ASP A 347 9.39 -23.51 10.87
C ASP A 347 10.26 -24.19 9.81
N PHE A 348 10.09 -23.86 8.52
CA PHE A 348 10.98 -24.37 7.46
C PHE A 348 12.33 -23.65 7.41
N MET A 349 12.51 -22.53 8.12
CA MET A 349 13.83 -21.90 8.24
C MET A 349 14.73 -22.69 9.18
N THR A 350 15.77 -23.30 8.66
CA THR A 350 16.78 -24.01 9.48
C THR A 350 17.76 -23.05 10.16
N LYS A 351 17.91 -21.84 9.62
CA LYS A 351 18.72 -20.73 10.16
C LYS A 351 18.11 -19.39 9.74
N ALA A 352 18.36 -18.35 10.52
CA ALA A 352 18.05 -16.98 10.11
C ALA A 352 18.91 -16.60 8.90
N THR A 353 18.27 -16.22 7.79
CA THR A 353 18.93 -15.74 6.59
C THR A 353 18.86 -14.22 6.50
N ARG A 354 19.67 -13.65 5.62
CA ARG A 354 19.75 -12.20 5.40
C ARG A 354 18.39 -11.62 5.02
N LEU A 355 18.04 -10.49 5.65
CA LEU A 355 16.83 -9.73 5.37
C LEU A 355 17.18 -8.51 4.52
N ILE A 356 16.56 -8.36 3.36
CA ILE A 356 16.79 -7.27 2.41
C ILE A 356 15.54 -6.40 2.35
N ASN A 357 15.71 -5.10 2.60
CA ASN A 357 14.62 -4.15 2.49
C ASN A 357 14.22 -3.97 1.02
N MET A 358 12.94 -4.13 0.71
CA MET A 358 12.44 -4.06 -0.66
C MET A 358 12.60 -2.67 -1.31
N ASN A 359 12.70 -1.60 -0.50
CA ASN A 359 12.94 -0.25 -1.00
C ASN A 359 14.40 -0.04 -1.45
N GLN A 360 15.30 -0.93 -1.07
CA GLN A 360 16.72 -0.89 -1.39
C GLN A 360 17.11 -1.96 -2.40
N LEU A 361 16.18 -2.34 -3.29
CA LEU A 361 16.43 -3.36 -4.31
C LEU A 361 17.60 -2.96 -5.23
N GLY A 362 17.66 -1.70 -5.66
CA GLY A 362 18.75 -1.20 -6.51
C GLY A 362 20.12 -1.39 -5.86
N LEU A 363 20.25 -1.00 -4.59
CA LEU A 363 21.44 -1.21 -3.77
C LEU A 363 21.76 -2.72 -3.65
N ALA A 364 20.75 -3.53 -3.32
CA ALA A 364 20.91 -4.97 -3.12
C ALA A 364 21.43 -5.68 -4.37
N LEU A 365 20.94 -5.31 -5.55
CA LEU A 365 21.35 -5.93 -6.81
C LEU A 365 22.75 -5.49 -7.27
N ASN A 366 23.18 -4.25 -6.98
CA ASN A 366 24.42 -3.71 -7.50
C ASN A 366 25.61 -3.78 -6.53
N GLU A 367 25.35 -3.71 -5.22
CA GLU A 367 26.41 -3.46 -4.24
C GLU A 367 26.54 -4.56 -3.18
N LEU A 368 25.48 -5.36 -2.96
CA LEU A 368 25.50 -6.38 -1.92
C LEU A 368 26.51 -7.47 -2.25
N LYS A 369 27.30 -7.85 -1.22
CA LYS A 369 28.35 -8.88 -1.31
C LYS A 369 28.13 -9.94 -0.22
N ASP A 370 28.84 -11.06 -0.30
CA ASP A 370 28.98 -12.10 0.70
C ASP A 370 27.64 -12.77 1.12
N PRO A 371 26.91 -13.40 0.19
CA PRO A 371 27.08 -13.43 -1.26
C PRO A 371 26.40 -12.28 -1.97
N SER A 372 26.84 -11.89 -3.14
CA SER A 372 26.09 -11.02 -4.07
C SER A 372 24.80 -11.72 -4.53
N ILE A 373 23.78 -10.94 -4.90
CA ILE A 373 22.56 -11.52 -5.46
C ILE A 373 22.85 -12.03 -6.87
N GLN A 374 22.67 -13.33 -7.07
CA GLN A 374 22.89 -14.05 -8.32
C GLN A 374 21.58 -14.49 -8.98
N SER A 375 20.49 -14.56 -8.21
CA SER A 375 19.16 -14.82 -8.75
C SER A 375 18.10 -13.94 -8.09
N LEU A 376 17.19 -13.43 -8.90
CA LEU A 376 16.00 -12.69 -8.49
C LEU A 376 14.75 -13.43 -8.97
N TYR A 377 13.84 -13.81 -8.06
CA TYR A 377 12.55 -14.35 -8.40
C TYR A 377 11.45 -13.35 -8.05
N VAL A 378 10.75 -12.83 -9.06
CA VAL A 378 9.71 -11.81 -8.89
C VAL A 378 8.32 -12.40 -9.12
N TYR A 379 7.41 -12.17 -8.19
CA TYR A 379 5.98 -12.48 -8.35
C TYR A 379 5.12 -11.44 -7.62
N CYS A 380 3.90 -11.23 -8.09
CA CYS A 380 2.99 -10.23 -7.53
C CYS A 380 3.60 -8.82 -7.39
N SER A 381 4.54 -8.44 -8.26
CA SER A 381 5.23 -7.14 -8.21
C SER A 381 5.88 -6.80 -9.56
N ASN A 382 6.05 -5.48 -9.82
CA ASN A 382 6.77 -4.96 -10.98
C ASN A 382 7.84 -3.95 -10.52
N PRO A 383 8.93 -4.42 -9.83
CA PRO A 383 9.91 -3.53 -9.21
C PRO A 383 10.65 -2.60 -10.18
N ALA A 384 10.78 -2.92 -11.46
CA ALA A 384 11.40 -2.05 -12.44
C ALA A 384 10.78 -0.64 -12.52
N VAL A 385 9.50 -0.49 -12.13
CA VAL A 385 8.81 0.80 -12.11
C VAL A 385 8.27 1.20 -10.74
N VAL A 386 8.02 0.24 -9.82
CA VAL A 386 7.42 0.57 -8.52
C VAL A 386 8.44 0.76 -7.39
N ALA A 387 9.64 0.19 -7.49
CA ALA A 387 10.68 0.40 -6.51
C ALA A 387 11.30 1.80 -6.67
N PRO A 388 11.74 2.45 -5.57
CA PRO A 388 12.44 3.72 -5.65
C PRO A 388 13.82 3.56 -6.29
N ASP A 389 14.41 4.66 -6.76
CA ASP A 389 15.68 4.69 -7.51
C ASP A 389 15.67 3.73 -8.71
N GLN A 390 14.72 4.00 -9.59
CA GLN A 390 14.49 3.17 -10.78
C GLN A 390 15.77 2.92 -11.58
N ASN A 391 16.66 3.90 -11.66
CA ASN A 391 17.90 3.78 -12.44
C ASN A 391 18.81 2.69 -11.85
N GLN A 392 18.97 2.61 -10.53
CA GLN A 392 19.74 1.56 -9.88
C GLN A 392 19.06 0.19 -10.02
N VAL A 393 17.71 0.14 -9.94
CA VAL A 393 16.96 -1.10 -10.15
C VAL A 393 17.15 -1.61 -11.57
N LEU A 394 17.01 -0.76 -12.59
CA LEU A 394 17.21 -1.14 -13.99
C LEU A 394 18.67 -1.56 -14.29
N LYS A 395 19.64 -0.86 -13.70
CA LYS A 395 21.06 -1.26 -13.76
C LYS A 395 21.27 -2.66 -13.21
N GLY A 396 20.69 -2.97 -12.04
CA GLY A 396 20.77 -4.30 -11.44
C GLY A 396 20.08 -5.38 -12.29
N LEU A 397 18.88 -5.10 -12.82
CA LEU A 397 18.14 -6.02 -13.66
C LEU A 397 18.83 -6.29 -15.02
N SER A 398 19.62 -5.33 -15.52
CA SER A 398 20.37 -5.47 -16.78
C SER A 398 21.63 -6.33 -16.65
N ARG A 399 22.02 -6.76 -15.46
CA ARG A 399 23.17 -7.64 -15.23
C ARG A 399 22.97 -8.99 -15.91
N GLU A 400 23.83 -9.36 -16.85
CA GLU A 400 23.77 -10.65 -17.56
C GLU A 400 24.09 -11.85 -16.63
N ASP A 401 24.84 -11.62 -15.54
CA ASP A 401 25.14 -12.64 -14.51
C ASP A 401 24.01 -12.83 -13.48
N LEU A 402 23.00 -11.94 -13.47
CA LEU A 402 21.81 -12.07 -12.61
C LEU A 402 20.77 -12.97 -13.28
N PHE A 403 20.54 -14.16 -12.77
CA PHE A 403 19.44 -15.00 -13.25
C PHE A 403 18.08 -14.52 -12.71
N THR A 404 17.23 -13.98 -13.57
CA THR A 404 15.95 -13.38 -13.22
C THR A 404 14.79 -14.24 -13.69
N VAL A 405 13.90 -14.63 -12.78
CA VAL A 405 12.64 -15.31 -13.07
C VAL A 405 11.48 -14.40 -12.68
N VAL A 406 10.51 -14.23 -13.57
CA VAL A 406 9.33 -13.40 -13.31
C VAL A 406 8.06 -14.20 -13.56
N HIS A 407 7.19 -14.31 -12.54
CA HIS A 407 5.87 -14.93 -12.65
C HIS A 407 4.81 -13.83 -12.71
N GLU A 408 4.26 -13.58 -13.90
CA GLU A 408 3.43 -12.40 -14.19
C GLU A 408 2.35 -12.72 -15.24
N ARG A 409 1.30 -11.92 -15.27
CA ARG A 409 0.20 -12.02 -16.23
C ARG A 409 0.49 -11.32 -17.57
N PHE A 410 1.35 -10.32 -17.56
CA PHE A 410 1.69 -9.47 -18.70
C PHE A 410 3.20 -9.31 -18.84
N MET A 411 3.65 -8.91 -20.02
CA MET A 411 5.05 -8.55 -20.26
C MET A 411 5.33 -7.16 -19.66
N THR A 412 5.40 -7.11 -18.32
CA THR A 412 5.72 -5.88 -17.56
C THR A 412 7.16 -5.46 -17.76
N ASP A 413 7.51 -4.27 -17.30
CA ASP A 413 8.87 -3.76 -17.38
C ASP A 413 9.88 -4.70 -16.72
N THR A 414 9.53 -5.27 -15.55
CA THR A 414 10.38 -6.27 -14.88
C THR A 414 10.50 -7.56 -15.70
N ALA A 415 9.38 -8.02 -16.30
CA ALA A 415 9.37 -9.24 -17.10
C ALA A 415 10.28 -9.13 -18.35
N ARG A 416 10.43 -7.93 -18.92
CA ARG A 416 11.35 -7.70 -20.07
C ARG A 416 12.82 -7.99 -19.74
N TYR A 417 13.23 -7.89 -18.47
CA TYR A 417 14.59 -8.19 -18.00
C TYR A 417 14.76 -9.63 -17.52
N ALA A 418 13.69 -10.45 -17.53
CA ALA A 418 13.77 -11.82 -17.06
C ALA A 418 14.52 -12.74 -18.04
N ASP A 419 15.15 -13.79 -17.50
CA ASP A 419 15.64 -14.94 -18.26
C ASP A 419 14.54 -15.94 -18.56
N ILE A 420 13.61 -16.11 -17.58
CA ILE A 420 12.41 -16.95 -17.70
C ILE A 420 11.20 -16.15 -17.22
N VAL A 421 10.16 -16.12 -18.04
CA VAL A 421 8.85 -15.56 -17.67
C VAL A 421 7.83 -16.68 -17.59
N LEU A 422 7.13 -16.76 -16.47
CA LEU A 422 6.10 -17.76 -16.20
C LEU A 422 4.73 -17.09 -16.25
N PRO A 423 3.72 -17.67 -16.95
CA PRO A 423 2.39 -17.08 -17.07
C PRO A 423 1.59 -17.31 -15.78
N ALA A 424 1.12 -16.23 -15.16
CA ALA A 424 0.35 -16.25 -13.91
C ALA A 424 -1.16 -16.20 -14.15
N THR A 425 -1.92 -16.87 -13.27
CA THR A 425 -3.38 -16.77 -13.21
C THR A 425 -3.85 -15.42 -12.68
N SER A 426 -5.05 -15.00 -13.03
CA SER A 426 -5.78 -13.91 -12.38
C SER A 426 -6.59 -14.45 -11.19
N SER A 427 -7.14 -13.55 -10.36
CA SER A 427 -7.99 -13.92 -9.23
C SER A 427 -9.29 -14.66 -9.61
N LEU A 428 -9.68 -14.66 -10.88
CA LEU A 428 -10.84 -15.42 -11.35
C LEU A 428 -10.51 -16.87 -11.70
N GLU A 429 -9.22 -17.24 -11.64
CA GLU A 429 -8.70 -18.51 -12.15
C GLU A 429 -8.16 -19.43 -11.04
N HIS A 430 -8.13 -18.97 -9.77
CA HIS A 430 -7.60 -19.74 -8.63
C HIS A 430 -8.38 -19.50 -7.33
N SER A 431 -8.21 -20.38 -6.37
CA SER A 431 -8.75 -20.24 -5.01
C SER A 431 -7.86 -19.36 -4.15
N ASP A 432 -8.48 -18.55 -3.27
CA ASP A 432 -7.78 -17.72 -2.29
C ASP A 432 -8.67 -17.32 -1.11
N LEU A 433 -8.06 -16.79 -0.05
CA LEU A 433 -8.72 -16.14 1.09
C LEU A 433 -8.39 -14.66 1.11
N TYR A 434 -9.38 -13.82 1.35
CA TYR A 434 -9.21 -12.37 1.37
C TYR A 434 -9.60 -11.78 2.72
N CYS A 435 -8.69 -10.96 3.25
CA CYS A 435 -8.88 -10.08 4.38
C CYS A 435 -8.81 -8.63 3.92
N SER A 436 -9.68 -7.79 4.46
CA SER A 436 -9.60 -6.35 4.25
C SER A 436 -8.71 -5.68 5.31
N TYR A 437 -8.12 -4.54 4.97
CA TYR A 437 -7.52 -3.64 5.95
C TYR A 437 -8.28 -2.31 6.09
N GLY A 438 -9.44 -2.19 5.45
CA GLY A 438 -10.35 -1.04 5.53
C GLY A 438 -11.72 -1.35 6.12
N HIS A 439 -12.05 -2.62 6.30
CA HIS A 439 -13.29 -3.07 6.93
C HIS A 439 -13.10 -4.46 7.57
N THR A 440 -14.12 -4.97 8.24
CA THR A 440 -14.09 -6.21 9.03
C THR A 440 -14.47 -7.49 8.25
N CYS A 441 -14.82 -7.38 6.97
CA CYS A 441 -15.25 -8.55 6.21
C CYS A 441 -14.06 -9.41 5.74
N VAL A 442 -14.29 -10.73 5.76
CA VAL A 442 -13.44 -11.76 5.15
C VAL A 442 -14.22 -12.51 4.07
N GLN A 443 -13.51 -13.05 3.07
CA GLN A 443 -14.13 -13.72 1.93
C GLN A 443 -13.26 -14.90 1.45
N ARG A 444 -13.93 -15.98 0.95
CA ARG A 444 -13.30 -17.05 0.19
C ARG A 444 -13.59 -16.84 -1.30
N ALA A 445 -12.57 -16.83 -2.14
CA ALA A 445 -12.72 -16.89 -3.59
C ALA A 445 -12.44 -18.30 -4.11
N GLN A 446 -13.26 -18.77 -5.03
CA GLN A 446 -13.08 -20.01 -5.78
C GLN A 446 -12.89 -19.68 -7.27
N PRO A 447 -12.28 -20.58 -8.07
CA PRO A 447 -12.12 -20.35 -9.50
C PRO A 447 -13.47 -20.09 -10.19
N VAL A 448 -13.56 -18.98 -10.89
CA VAL A 448 -14.74 -18.57 -11.67
C VAL A 448 -14.68 -19.17 -13.06
N ILE A 449 -13.48 -19.21 -13.63
CA ILE A 449 -13.13 -19.75 -14.95
C ILE A 449 -11.89 -20.65 -14.84
N SER A 450 -11.67 -21.47 -15.86
CA SER A 450 -10.40 -22.19 -16.01
C SER A 450 -9.25 -21.23 -16.31
N PRO A 451 -8.00 -21.60 -16.00
CA PRO A 451 -6.83 -20.80 -16.35
C PRO A 451 -6.77 -20.47 -17.85
N VAL A 452 -6.39 -19.23 -18.16
CA VAL A 452 -6.21 -18.76 -19.54
C VAL A 452 -4.88 -19.29 -20.07
N GLY A 453 -4.92 -20.05 -21.18
CA GLY A 453 -3.73 -20.71 -21.72
C GLY A 453 -3.16 -21.74 -20.75
N GLU A 454 -1.85 -21.72 -20.58
CA GLU A 454 -1.11 -22.60 -19.66
C GLU A 454 -0.78 -21.91 -18.32
N SER A 455 -1.49 -20.81 -17.96
CA SER A 455 -1.24 -20.06 -16.74
C SER A 455 -1.40 -20.92 -15.48
N LYS A 456 -0.53 -20.70 -14.49
CA LYS A 456 -0.59 -21.37 -13.19
C LYS A 456 -0.63 -20.36 -12.04
N SER A 457 -1.24 -20.74 -10.94
CA SER A 457 -1.24 -19.95 -9.72
C SER A 457 0.14 -19.93 -9.06
N ASN A 458 0.40 -18.96 -8.19
CA ASN A 458 1.66 -18.95 -7.43
C ASN A 458 1.84 -20.25 -6.63
N TRP A 459 0.76 -20.74 -6.02
CA TRP A 459 0.78 -21.98 -5.27
C TRP A 459 1.25 -23.18 -6.10
N GLU A 460 0.65 -23.35 -7.28
CA GLU A 460 1.04 -24.44 -8.20
C GLU A 460 2.50 -24.34 -8.64
N VAL A 461 2.97 -23.11 -8.95
CA VAL A 461 4.36 -22.92 -9.40
C VAL A 461 5.35 -23.25 -8.29
N PHE A 462 5.11 -22.83 -7.04
CA PHE A 462 5.99 -23.17 -5.93
C PHE A 462 5.93 -24.65 -5.58
N SER A 463 4.80 -25.33 -5.74
CA SER A 463 4.70 -26.79 -5.63
C SER A 463 5.53 -27.53 -6.70
N LEU A 464 5.53 -27.04 -7.95
CA LEU A 464 6.38 -27.59 -9.02
C LEU A 464 7.87 -27.36 -8.74
N LEU A 465 8.24 -26.17 -8.31
CA LEU A 465 9.63 -25.83 -7.95
C LEU A 465 10.11 -26.65 -6.75
N ALA A 466 9.27 -26.84 -5.73
CA ALA A 466 9.59 -27.63 -4.55
C ALA A 466 9.89 -29.08 -4.94
N ARG A 467 9.04 -29.66 -5.79
CA ARG A 467 9.26 -31.02 -6.34
C ARG A 467 10.57 -31.09 -7.12
N ALA A 468 10.82 -30.12 -8.00
CA ALA A 468 12.03 -30.07 -8.81
C ALA A 468 13.31 -29.87 -7.96
N MET A 469 13.20 -29.18 -6.83
CA MET A 469 14.30 -29.01 -5.86
C MET A 469 14.48 -30.22 -4.92
N GLY A 470 13.57 -31.21 -4.95
CA GLY A 470 13.61 -32.40 -4.13
C GLY A 470 13.08 -32.20 -2.72
N PHE A 471 12.16 -31.25 -2.51
CA PHE A 471 11.49 -31.07 -1.23
C PHE A 471 10.37 -32.10 -1.07
N GLU A 472 10.40 -32.84 0.02
CA GLU A 472 9.48 -33.96 0.26
C GLU A 472 8.36 -33.66 1.24
N GLU A 473 8.42 -32.51 1.89
CA GLU A 473 7.43 -32.08 2.89
C GLU A 473 6.00 -32.15 2.31
N PRO A 474 5.05 -32.77 3.04
CA PRO A 474 3.65 -32.91 2.59
C PRO A 474 3.00 -31.55 2.24
N PHE A 475 3.46 -30.51 2.87
CA PHE A 475 3.01 -29.13 2.62
C PHE A 475 3.10 -28.74 1.13
N PHE A 476 4.16 -29.13 0.42
CA PHE A 476 4.34 -28.79 -1.00
C PHE A 476 3.56 -29.70 -1.96
N LYS A 477 2.89 -30.73 -1.43
CA LYS A 477 2.07 -31.68 -2.22
C LYS A 477 0.59 -31.35 -2.19
N GLN A 478 0.14 -30.51 -1.24
CA GLN A 478 -1.25 -30.08 -1.09
C GLN A 478 -1.64 -28.99 -2.10
N THR A 479 -2.93 -28.90 -2.40
CA THR A 479 -3.51 -27.81 -3.20
C THR A 479 -3.73 -26.55 -2.35
N ALA A 480 -4.02 -25.43 -3.02
CA ALA A 480 -4.42 -24.21 -2.32
C ALA A 480 -5.74 -24.41 -1.54
N ASP A 481 -6.67 -25.20 -2.06
CA ASP A 481 -7.93 -25.51 -1.38
C ASP A 481 -7.71 -26.37 -0.14
N ASP A 482 -6.79 -27.37 -0.18
CA ASP A 482 -6.43 -28.16 1.01
C ASP A 482 -5.88 -27.28 2.14
N LEU A 483 -5.03 -26.28 1.81
CA LEU A 483 -4.55 -25.33 2.80
C LEU A 483 -5.67 -24.42 3.32
N ILE A 484 -6.55 -23.94 2.45
CA ILE A 484 -7.70 -23.13 2.85
C ILE A 484 -8.58 -23.93 3.81
N ASP A 485 -8.92 -25.15 3.49
CA ASP A 485 -9.77 -26.00 4.31
C ASP A 485 -9.08 -26.34 5.66
N HIS A 486 -7.75 -26.55 5.66
CA HIS A 486 -6.97 -26.68 6.89
C HIS A 486 -7.05 -25.41 7.75
N LEU A 487 -6.83 -24.22 7.18
CA LEU A 487 -6.94 -22.95 7.91
C LEU A 487 -8.35 -22.72 8.50
N LEU A 488 -9.38 -23.16 7.80
CA LEU A 488 -10.76 -23.07 8.26
C LEU A 488 -11.06 -24.07 9.39
N SER A 489 -10.40 -25.22 9.43
CA SER A 489 -10.56 -26.21 10.50
C SER A 489 -9.96 -25.75 11.84
N ILE A 490 -9.05 -24.76 11.84
CA ILE A 490 -8.42 -24.24 13.05
C ILE A 490 -9.26 -23.09 13.61
N PRO A 491 -9.87 -23.23 14.80
CA PRO A 491 -10.68 -22.14 15.38
C PRO A 491 -9.81 -20.93 15.75
N THR A 492 -10.35 -19.73 15.55
CA THR A 492 -9.73 -18.48 16.02
C THR A 492 -10.78 -17.60 16.71
N PRO A 493 -10.40 -16.80 17.72
CA PRO A 493 -11.36 -15.92 18.40
C PRO A 493 -12.06 -14.95 17.45
N MET A 494 -11.38 -14.47 16.41
CA MET A 494 -11.97 -13.56 15.42
C MET A 494 -13.05 -14.20 14.55
N ARG A 495 -13.04 -15.53 14.41
CA ARG A 495 -14.05 -16.27 13.62
C ARG A 495 -15.15 -16.90 14.49
N GLU A 496 -15.15 -16.66 15.80
CA GLU A 496 -16.23 -17.14 16.66
C GLU A 496 -17.58 -16.57 16.18
N GLY A 497 -18.54 -17.45 15.94
CA GLY A 497 -19.87 -17.07 15.41
C GLY A 497 -19.92 -16.74 13.90
N LEU A 498 -18.84 -16.99 13.15
CA LEU A 498 -18.84 -16.81 11.69
C LEU A 498 -19.84 -17.78 11.02
N ASP A 499 -20.67 -17.26 10.12
CA ASP A 499 -21.56 -18.09 9.30
C ASP A 499 -20.75 -18.84 8.21
N GLU A 500 -20.35 -20.06 8.55
CA GLU A 500 -19.54 -20.89 7.65
C GLU A 500 -20.23 -21.23 6.34
N LYS A 501 -21.57 -21.36 6.31
CA LYS A 501 -22.32 -21.63 5.08
C LYS A 501 -22.26 -20.45 4.13
N THR A 502 -22.47 -19.25 4.65
CA THR A 502 -22.37 -18.00 3.89
C THR A 502 -20.94 -17.79 3.39
N PHE A 503 -19.93 -18.07 4.23
CA PHE A 503 -18.55 -17.97 3.86
C PHE A 503 -18.14 -18.98 2.75
N ALA A 504 -18.53 -20.25 2.91
CA ALA A 504 -18.28 -21.29 1.93
C ALA A 504 -18.96 -21.02 0.57
N ALA A 505 -20.08 -20.29 0.57
CA ALA A 505 -20.75 -19.82 -0.66
C ALA A 505 -20.04 -18.64 -1.34
N GLY A 506 -18.86 -18.21 -0.83
CA GLY A 506 -18.05 -17.11 -1.36
C GLY A 506 -18.62 -15.72 -1.07
N LYS A 507 -19.59 -15.61 -0.15
CA LYS A 507 -20.09 -14.31 0.31
C LYS A 507 -19.15 -13.69 1.33
N ALA A 508 -19.13 -12.38 1.40
CA ALA A 508 -18.44 -11.65 2.46
C ALA A 508 -19.13 -11.90 3.80
N VAL A 509 -18.34 -12.23 4.81
CA VAL A 509 -18.81 -12.37 6.19
C VAL A 509 -18.07 -11.38 7.06
N GLU A 510 -18.79 -10.67 7.90
CA GLU A 510 -18.25 -9.69 8.81
C GLU A 510 -17.75 -10.36 10.08
N LEU A 511 -16.49 -10.06 10.45
CA LEU A 511 -15.90 -10.46 11.73
C LEU A 511 -16.44 -9.56 12.85
N LEU A 512 -16.83 -10.18 13.95
CA LEU A 512 -17.30 -9.46 15.12
C LEU A 512 -16.11 -9.11 16.03
N PHE A 513 -15.97 -7.83 16.33
CA PHE A 513 -15.03 -7.35 17.35
C PHE A 513 -15.80 -7.11 18.66
N PRO A 514 -15.22 -7.47 19.83
CA PRO A 514 -15.86 -7.18 21.10
C PRO A 514 -16.20 -5.69 21.23
N PRO A 515 -17.36 -5.32 21.76
CA PRO A 515 -17.79 -3.92 21.89
C PRO A 515 -16.80 -3.03 22.65
N ASP A 516 -16.09 -3.60 23.63
CA ASP A 516 -15.10 -2.95 24.47
C ASP A 516 -13.66 -3.00 23.91
N ALA A 517 -13.44 -3.66 22.77
CA ALA A 517 -12.12 -3.76 22.15
C ALA A 517 -11.44 -2.40 21.92
N ARG A 518 -12.24 -1.33 21.80
CA ARG A 518 -11.75 0.05 21.56
C ARG A 518 -11.23 0.76 22.80
N ILE A 519 -11.67 0.37 23.99
CA ILE A 519 -11.23 0.95 25.27
C ILE A 519 -10.33 -0.01 26.05
N ARG A 520 -10.13 -1.22 25.56
CA ARG A 520 -9.11 -2.14 26.02
C ARG A 520 -7.84 -1.93 25.21
N PHE A 521 -7.06 -0.94 25.61
CA PHE A 521 -5.83 -0.62 24.90
C PHE A 521 -4.82 -1.77 25.04
N GLN A 522 -4.48 -2.37 23.89
CA GLN A 522 -3.54 -3.51 23.82
C GLN A 522 -2.09 -3.00 23.79
N THR A 523 -1.74 -2.22 24.79
CA THR A 523 -0.40 -1.71 25.06
C THR A 523 0.12 -2.36 26.35
N PRO A 524 1.42 -2.35 26.61
CA PRO A 524 1.98 -2.87 27.87
C PRO A 524 1.44 -2.22 29.13
N SER A 525 1.08 -0.93 29.09
CA SER A 525 0.49 -0.20 30.22
C SER A 525 -1.03 -0.40 30.36
N GLY A 526 -1.68 -0.99 29.36
CA GLY A 526 -3.14 -1.02 29.24
C GLY A 526 -3.77 0.35 28.96
N LYS A 527 -2.96 1.38 28.66
CA LYS A 527 -3.38 2.75 28.36
C LYS A 527 -2.88 3.20 26.99
N ILE A 528 -3.37 4.32 26.49
CA ILE A 528 -2.82 5.03 25.34
C ILE A 528 -1.43 5.55 25.76
N GLU A 529 -0.37 5.10 25.10
CA GLU A 529 1.01 5.40 25.44
C GLU A 529 1.54 6.62 24.67
N ILE A 530 1.23 7.84 25.11
CA ILE A 530 1.87 9.05 24.58
C ILE A 530 3.36 9.03 24.96
N LEU A 531 3.68 8.81 26.22
CA LEU A 531 5.05 8.50 26.66
C LEU A 531 5.32 7.00 26.44
N ASN A 532 6.23 6.68 25.55
CA ASN A 532 6.67 5.31 25.28
C ASN A 532 8.21 5.23 25.33
N PRO A 533 8.79 4.77 26.45
CA PRO A 533 10.25 4.72 26.63
C PRO A 533 10.97 3.75 25.68
N ARG A 534 10.24 2.85 25.01
CA ARG A 534 10.79 1.89 24.03
C ARG A 534 11.08 2.53 22.67
N GLU A 535 10.53 3.73 22.43
CA GLU A 535 10.76 4.45 21.19
C GLU A 535 12.02 5.32 21.27
N PRO A 536 12.75 5.54 20.17
CA PRO A 536 13.94 6.42 20.14
C PRO A 536 13.64 7.84 20.64
N HIS A 537 12.44 8.33 20.35
CA HIS A 537 11.89 9.55 20.92
C HIS A 537 10.75 9.14 21.85
N PRO A 538 10.92 9.21 23.18
CA PRO A 538 9.90 8.73 24.11
C PRO A 538 8.54 9.43 23.98
N LEU A 539 8.51 10.70 23.59
CA LEU A 539 7.31 11.51 23.35
C LEU A 539 7.10 11.75 21.85
N PRO A 540 5.85 11.95 21.39
CA PRO A 540 5.59 12.51 20.08
C PRO A 540 6.24 13.89 19.94
N CYS A 541 6.94 14.11 18.84
CA CYS A 541 7.62 15.37 18.55
C CYS A 541 7.54 15.65 17.04
N TYR A 542 7.94 16.84 16.62
CA TYR A 542 8.11 17.13 15.21
C TYR A 542 9.54 16.80 14.78
N LEU A 543 9.66 15.92 13.81
CA LEU A 543 10.89 15.69 13.06
C LEU A 543 10.72 16.35 11.68
N PRO A 544 11.70 17.14 11.20
CA PRO A 544 11.60 17.69 9.85
C PRO A 544 11.68 16.56 8.80
N PRO A 545 11.06 16.72 7.63
CA PRO A 545 11.27 15.83 6.50
C PRO A 545 12.74 15.96 6.02
N TYR A 546 13.20 15.01 5.20
CA TYR A 546 14.55 15.10 4.62
C TYR A 546 14.72 16.38 3.82
N GLU A 547 15.80 17.08 4.06
CA GLU A 547 16.21 18.23 3.23
C GLU A 547 16.70 17.77 1.87
N GLY A 548 16.54 18.61 0.86
CA GLY A 548 17.01 18.38 -0.48
C GLY A 548 17.53 19.68 -1.10
N GLU A 549 18.42 19.57 -2.09
CA GLU A 549 19.12 20.70 -2.72
C GLU A 549 18.27 21.43 -3.78
N TYR A 550 17.16 20.81 -4.22
CA TYR A 550 16.34 21.31 -5.31
C TYR A 550 15.11 22.09 -4.83
N PRO A 551 14.59 23.04 -5.63
CA PRO A 551 13.58 24.01 -5.17
C PRO A 551 12.18 23.45 -4.95
N PHE A 552 11.84 22.30 -5.56
CA PHE A 552 10.48 21.75 -5.52
C PHE A 552 10.41 20.41 -4.81
N ARG A 553 9.50 20.26 -3.86
CA ARG A 553 9.16 18.98 -3.26
C ARG A 553 8.33 18.15 -4.26
N LEU A 554 8.79 16.96 -4.59
CA LEU A 554 8.10 16.03 -5.50
C LEU A 554 7.11 15.15 -4.75
N MET A 555 5.86 15.17 -5.17
CA MET A 555 4.80 14.28 -4.72
C MET A 555 4.53 13.21 -5.79
N ALA A 556 5.04 11.99 -5.60
CA ALA A 556 4.74 10.84 -6.45
C ALA A 556 3.40 10.21 -6.03
N ALA A 557 2.29 10.87 -6.37
CA ALA A 557 0.96 10.61 -5.87
C ALA A 557 0.23 9.46 -6.59
N PRO A 558 -0.79 8.83 -5.97
CA PRO A 558 -1.55 7.75 -6.62
C PRO A 558 -2.46 8.27 -7.73
N SER A 559 -2.61 7.49 -8.81
CA SER A 559 -3.57 7.75 -9.89
C SER A 559 -4.99 7.31 -9.53
N PHE A 560 -5.97 7.95 -10.15
CA PHE A 560 -7.38 7.54 -10.09
C PHE A 560 -7.68 6.32 -10.98
N TYR A 561 -6.99 6.17 -12.12
CA TYR A 561 -7.27 5.14 -13.11
C TYR A 561 -6.28 3.96 -13.09
N ALA A 562 -5.16 4.07 -12.38
CA ALA A 562 -4.22 2.97 -12.17
C ALA A 562 -4.03 2.70 -10.67
N LEU A 563 -3.55 1.50 -10.34
CA LEU A 563 -3.15 1.13 -8.99
C LEU A 563 -1.67 0.76 -9.03
N ASN A 564 -0.81 1.69 -8.61
CA ASN A 564 0.63 1.59 -8.87
C ASN A 564 0.87 1.32 -10.36
N SER A 565 1.53 0.21 -10.73
CA SER A 565 1.75 -0.19 -12.12
C SER A 565 0.67 -1.12 -12.70
N THR A 566 -0.37 -1.45 -11.92
CA THR A 566 -1.48 -2.32 -12.38
C THR A 566 -2.49 -1.52 -13.20
N PHE A 567 -3.12 -2.16 -14.17
CA PHE A 567 -4.05 -1.61 -15.16
C PHE A 567 -3.38 -0.76 -16.26
N ARG A 568 -2.06 -0.75 -16.35
CA ARG A 568 -1.36 -0.06 -17.44
C ARG A 568 -1.47 -0.79 -18.78
N GLU A 569 -1.83 -2.07 -18.80
CA GLU A 569 -2.23 -2.82 -20.00
C GLU A 569 -3.57 -2.32 -20.59
N ARG A 570 -4.39 -1.64 -19.77
CA ARG A 570 -5.73 -1.14 -20.14
C ARG A 570 -5.64 0.20 -20.87
N GLU A 571 -5.75 0.17 -22.19
CA GLU A 571 -5.72 1.36 -23.03
C GLU A 571 -6.84 2.36 -22.72
N ASP A 572 -8.07 1.85 -22.44
CA ASP A 572 -9.22 2.68 -22.09
C ASP A 572 -8.99 3.51 -20.79
N LEU A 573 -8.24 2.97 -19.82
CA LEU A 573 -7.89 3.69 -18.61
C LEU A 573 -6.74 4.68 -18.85
N ARG A 574 -5.73 4.29 -19.64
CA ARG A 574 -4.62 5.20 -20.03
C ARG A 574 -5.14 6.41 -20.81
N LYS A 575 -6.08 6.21 -21.75
CA LYS A 575 -6.70 7.31 -22.51
C LYS A 575 -7.42 8.33 -21.61
N LYS A 576 -7.96 7.90 -20.47
CA LYS A 576 -8.58 8.82 -19.49
C LYS A 576 -7.55 9.64 -18.72
N GLU A 577 -6.38 9.11 -18.47
CA GLU A 577 -5.27 9.84 -17.86
C GLU A 577 -4.57 10.80 -18.85
N LYS A 578 -4.69 10.53 -20.15
CA LYS A 578 -4.14 11.28 -21.29
C LYS A 578 -2.62 11.18 -21.40
N ALA A 579 -1.87 11.68 -20.41
CA ALA A 579 -0.41 11.72 -20.43
C ALA A 579 0.17 11.68 -19.00
N MET A 580 1.50 11.56 -18.93
CA MET A 580 2.25 11.70 -17.68
C MET A 580 2.46 13.19 -17.40
N PHE A 581 1.61 13.75 -16.56
CA PHE A 581 1.65 15.17 -16.22
C PHE A 581 2.50 15.44 -14.99
N LEU A 582 3.18 16.62 -15.00
CA LEU A 582 3.74 17.26 -13.81
C LEU A 582 2.89 18.48 -13.47
N LYS A 583 2.17 18.44 -12.37
CA LYS A 583 1.38 19.59 -11.88
C LYS A 583 2.27 20.58 -11.16
N MET A 584 2.14 21.86 -11.44
CA MET A 584 2.94 22.93 -10.87
C MET A 584 2.11 24.20 -10.64
N ASN A 585 2.45 24.94 -9.58
CA ASN A 585 1.80 26.20 -9.26
C ASN A 585 2.04 27.27 -10.36
N PRO A 586 1.04 28.11 -10.71
CA PRO A 586 1.19 29.15 -11.73
C PRO A 586 2.33 30.13 -11.47
N ALA A 587 2.54 30.53 -10.21
CA ALA A 587 3.62 31.47 -9.85
C ALA A 587 5.01 30.84 -10.01
N ASP A 588 5.13 29.55 -9.70
CA ASP A 588 6.40 28.81 -9.85
C ASP A 588 6.71 28.54 -11.34
N ALA A 589 5.69 28.17 -12.13
CA ALA A 589 5.82 28.02 -13.57
C ALA A 589 6.22 29.33 -14.24
N GLY A 590 5.56 30.45 -13.87
CA GLY A 590 5.88 31.78 -14.36
C GLY A 590 7.32 32.22 -14.01
N ALA A 591 7.76 31.97 -12.77
CA ALA A 591 9.12 32.30 -12.33
C ALA A 591 10.20 31.53 -13.12
N LYS A 592 9.84 30.35 -13.65
CA LYS A 592 10.73 29.55 -14.52
C LYS A 592 10.51 29.76 -16.03
N GLY A 593 9.59 30.65 -16.41
CA GLY A 593 9.25 30.87 -17.82
C GLY A 593 8.55 29.70 -18.50
N LEU A 594 7.97 28.77 -17.71
CA LEU A 594 7.32 27.57 -18.21
C LEU A 594 5.82 27.81 -18.44
N LYS A 595 5.26 27.13 -19.46
CA LYS A 595 3.85 27.25 -19.85
C LYS A 595 3.12 25.92 -19.78
N GLY A 596 1.84 25.95 -19.42
CA GLY A 596 1.00 24.75 -19.44
C GLY A 596 0.95 24.10 -20.82
N GLY A 597 1.00 22.75 -20.85
CA GLY A 597 0.96 21.96 -22.05
C GLY A 597 2.33 21.72 -22.73
N GLN A 598 3.40 22.40 -22.31
CA GLN A 598 4.73 22.16 -22.87
C GLN A 598 5.40 20.92 -22.25
N ASP A 599 6.35 20.35 -22.98
CA ASP A 599 7.24 19.33 -22.46
C ASP A 599 8.23 19.96 -21.47
N VAL A 600 8.41 19.30 -20.34
CA VAL A 600 9.35 19.68 -19.28
C VAL A 600 10.10 18.45 -18.80
N VAL A 601 11.27 18.69 -18.21
CA VAL A 601 12.06 17.65 -17.55
C VAL A 601 12.21 18.01 -16.07
N ALA A 602 11.70 17.13 -15.20
CA ALA A 602 12.01 17.17 -13.77
C ALA A 602 13.29 16.37 -13.53
N PHE A 603 14.21 16.89 -12.71
CA PHE A 603 15.48 16.25 -12.45
C PHE A 603 16.00 16.49 -11.04
N ASN A 604 16.86 15.57 -10.59
CA ASN A 604 17.66 15.65 -9.36
C ASN A 604 18.93 14.81 -9.52
N GLU A 605 19.65 14.57 -8.43
CA GLU A 605 20.89 13.79 -8.41
C GLU A 605 20.70 12.31 -8.84
N LEU A 606 19.48 11.78 -8.76
CA LEU A 606 19.17 10.39 -9.12
C LEU A 606 18.92 10.22 -10.62
N GLY A 607 18.44 11.28 -11.29
CA GLY A 607 18.12 11.21 -12.71
C GLY A 607 17.21 12.32 -13.20
N GLU A 608 16.65 12.09 -14.38
CA GLU A 608 15.70 13.02 -15.01
C GLU A 608 14.53 12.27 -15.66
N VAL A 609 13.35 12.91 -15.65
CA VAL A 609 12.11 12.35 -16.17
C VAL A 609 11.37 13.41 -16.96
N PRO A 610 11.01 13.15 -18.23
CA PRO A 610 10.16 14.03 -19.02
C PRO A 610 8.69 13.94 -18.60
N PHE A 611 7.99 15.08 -18.65
CA PHE A 611 6.57 15.22 -18.38
C PHE A 611 5.95 16.25 -19.31
N ILE A 612 4.61 16.24 -19.38
CA ILE A 612 3.84 17.39 -19.89
C ILE A 612 3.46 18.27 -18.70
N LEU A 613 3.77 19.57 -18.76
CA LEU A 613 3.48 20.49 -17.65
C LEU A 613 1.98 20.78 -17.56
N GLN A 614 1.41 20.58 -16.39
CA GLN A 614 0.06 21.04 -16.04
C GLN A 614 0.15 22.17 -15.02
N VAL A 615 -0.04 23.40 -15.47
CA VAL A 615 -0.08 24.57 -14.57
C VAL A 615 -1.46 24.65 -13.93
N THR A 616 -1.52 24.63 -12.58
CA THR A 616 -2.76 24.62 -11.81
C THR A 616 -2.59 25.25 -10.43
N PRO A 617 -3.58 26.00 -9.93
CA PRO A 617 -3.58 26.52 -8.55
C PRO A 617 -3.82 25.44 -7.49
N ASP A 618 -4.17 24.21 -7.89
CA ASP A 618 -4.41 23.09 -6.98
C ASP A 618 -3.15 22.61 -6.24
N VAL A 619 -1.98 23.03 -6.71
CA VAL A 619 -0.68 22.70 -6.12
C VAL A 619 -0.12 23.98 -5.47
N PRO A 620 0.27 23.91 -4.18
CA PRO A 620 0.89 25.06 -3.53
C PRO A 620 2.27 25.37 -4.11
N ARG A 621 2.80 26.53 -3.79
CA ARG A 621 4.15 26.93 -4.21
C ARG A 621 5.20 25.96 -3.67
N ARG A 622 6.27 25.77 -4.46
CA ARG A 622 7.42 24.89 -4.16
C ARG A 622 7.07 23.40 -4.06
N VAL A 623 5.92 22.99 -4.58
CA VAL A 623 5.50 21.59 -4.71
C VAL A 623 5.22 21.29 -6.17
N VAL A 624 5.63 20.10 -6.61
CA VAL A 624 5.22 19.51 -7.90
C VAL A 624 4.64 18.13 -7.69
N VAL A 625 3.63 17.77 -8.48
CA VAL A 625 2.88 16.52 -8.32
C VAL A 625 2.89 15.72 -9.60
N ALA A 626 3.37 14.48 -9.54
CA ALA A 626 3.26 13.48 -10.60
C ALA A 626 2.32 12.35 -10.12
N GLU A 627 1.17 12.19 -10.79
CA GLU A 627 0.19 11.17 -10.42
C GLU A 627 0.38 9.88 -11.21
N GLY A 628 0.49 8.77 -10.50
CA GLY A 628 0.55 7.43 -11.07
C GLY A 628 1.95 6.99 -11.49
N ILE A 629 2.11 5.66 -11.49
CA ILE A 629 3.31 4.98 -11.99
C ILE A 629 3.00 4.45 -13.39
N TRP A 630 3.82 4.80 -14.37
CA TRP A 630 3.65 4.42 -15.77
C TRP A 630 4.60 3.28 -16.12
N TRP A 631 4.15 2.36 -16.99
CA TRP A 631 5.06 1.43 -17.66
C TRP A 631 5.98 2.21 -18.58
N LEU A 632 7.23 1.76 -18.69
CA LEU A 632 8.27 2.50 -19.43
C LEU A 632 7.92 2.68 -20.91
N GLU A 633 7.27 1.69 -21.51
CA GLU A 633 6.82 1.77 -22.92
C GLU A 633 5.75 2.85 -23.15
N HIS A 634 5.09 3.32 -22.08
CA HIS A 634 4.05 4.36 -22.13
C HIS A 634 4.50 5.67 -21.48
N ALA A 635 5.72 5.71 -20.95
CA ALA A 635 6.31 6.87 -20.28
C ALA A 635 7.28 7.60 -21.22
N PRO A 636 7.22 8.94 -21.32
CA PRO A 636 8.19 9.72 -22.07
C PRO A 636 9.61 9.40 -21.63
N GLY A 637 10.53 9.25 -22.58
CA GLY A 637 11.93 8.92 -22.30
C GLY A 637 12.16 7.55 -21.66
N ASN A 638 11.14 6.67 -21.64
CA ASN A 638 11.18 5.36 -20.96
C ASN A 638 11.61 5.49 -19.48
N ARG A 639 11.09 6.48 -18.78
CA ARG A 639 11.33 6.72 -17.35
C ARG A 639 10.02 6.99 -16.61
N SER A 640 9.87 6.42 -15.44
CA SER A 640 8.76 6.69 -14.53
C SER A 640 9.22 7.62 -13.40
N VAL A 641 8.28 8.20 -12.65
CA VAL A 641 8.54 9.12 -11.54
C VAL A 641 9.54 8.57 -10.52
N ASN A 642 9.63 7.25 -10.37
CA ASN A 642 10.56 6.61 -9.43
C ASN A 642 12.05 6.69 -9.85
N ALA A 643 12.37 7.19 -11.03
CA ALA A 643 13.75 7.59 -11.36
C ALA A 643 14.21 8.83 -10.58
N LEU A 644 13.28 9.53 -9.90
CA LEU A 644 13.53 10.72 -9.08
C LEU A 644 13.34 10.47 -7.58
N THR A 645 13.01 9.24 -7.16
CA THR A 645 12.76 8.91 -5.75
C THR A 645 13.92 8.09 -5.18
N SER A 646 14.32 8.42 -3.94
CA SER A 646 15.48 7.83 -3.29
C SER A 646 15.16 6.54 -2.55
N GLN A 647 16.18 5.72 -2.27
CA GLN A 647 16.11 4.52 -1.42
C GLN A 647 16.21 4.84 0.09
N ARG A 648 16.10 6.13 0.49
CA ARG A 648 16.05 6.52 1.91
C ARG A 648 14.83 5.92 2.58
N LEU A 649 14.96 5.61 3.87
CA LEU A 649 13.92 4.93 4.64
C LEU A 649 13.28 5.90 5.64
N THR A 650 12.07 5.57 6.08
CA THR A 650 11.37 6.30 7.13
C THR A 650 12.02 6.12 8.50
N ASP A 651 11.76 7.05 9.42
CA ASP A 651 12.22 7.08 10.81
C ASP A 651 11.97 5.77 11.58
N ARG A 652 10.82 5.12 11.33
CA ARG A 652 10.46 3.80 11.87
C ARG A 652 9.75 2.98 10.81
N GLY A 653 9.85 1.65 10.93
CA GLY A 653 9.21 0.70 10.00
C GLY A 653 9.91 0.58 8.65
N ALA A 654 11.05 1.26 8.45
CA ALA A 654 11.90 1.16 7.25
C ALA A 654 11.12 1.24 5.92
N GLY A 655 10.09 2.10 5.88
CA GLY A 655 9.22 2.31 4.72
C GLY A 655 9.84 3.20 3.65
N SER A 656 9.14 3.39 2.54
CA SER A 656 9.57 4.26 1.43
C SER A 656 9.31 5.74 1.71
N THR A 657 10.19 6.60 1.16
CA THR A 657 10.11 8.06 1.30
C THR A 657 9.74 8.74 -0.02
N PHE A 658 8.70 8.24 -0.70
CA PHE A 658 8.30 8.71 -2.03
C PHE A 658 7.93 10.20 -2.11
N TYR A 659 7.51 10.82 -1.00
CA TYR A 659 7.14 12.24 -0.94
C TYR A 659 8.24 13.11 -0.32
N ASP A 660 9.40 12.54 -0.06
CA ASP A 660 10.51 13.22 0.58
C ASP A 660 11.72 13.34 -0.35
N ASN A 661 11.45 13.70 -1.59
CA ASN A 661 12.44 13.97 -2.61
C ASN A 661 12.26 15.37 -3.15
N THR A 662 13.35 16.01 -3.56
CA THR A 662 13.31 17.32 -4.21
C THR A 662 13.76 17.22 -5.65
N VAL A 663 13.23 18.10 -6.49
CA VAL A 663 13.56 18.17 -7.92
C VAL A 663 13.65 19.63 -8.37
N ASP A 664 14.34 19.87 -9.47
CA ASP A 664 14.16 21.07 -10.27
C ASP A 664 13.45 20.73 -11.59
N VAL A 665 12.91 21.74 -12.26
CA VAL A 665 12.14 21.60 -13.51
C VAL A 665 12.70 22.56 -14.54
N LYS A 666 13.04 22.04 -15.73
CA LYS A 666 13.50 22.80 -16.89
C LYS A 666 12.60 22.55 -18.10
N SER A 667 12.69 23.39 -19.12
CA SER A 667 12.07 23.12 -20.44
C SER A 667 12.63 21.82 -21.01
N GLY A 668 11.79 20.99 -21.62
CA GLY A 668 12.17 19.77 -22.31
C GLY A 668 12.81 20.02 -23.68
#